data_4aadf6ac9e856f78f59ad5a555ee7903
#
_entry.id   4aadf6ac9e856f78f59ad5a555ee7903
#
_cell.length_a   1.000
_cell.length_b   1.000
_cell.length_c   1.000
_cell.angle_alpha   90.00
_cell.angle_beta   90.00
_cell.angle_gamma   90.00
#
_symmetry.space_group_name_H-M   'P 1'
#
loop_
_entity.id
_entity.type
_entity.pdbx_description
1 polymer ?
#
loop_
_entity_poly.entity_id
_entity_poly.type
_entity_poly.pdbx_seq_one_letter_code
_entity_poly.pdbx_strand_id
1 'polypeptide(L)'
;MTQTFHRMLSATLGIPEKQIEKTLSLLSEGATIPFISRYRKEVTGGLNEVQIEAIQIQYDKLNELAKRKETIVHAIEEQGKMTAELQKRLDETWDSATLEDIYLPYKPKRKTRAEIARQRGLEPLATLLMLQREPNPEKRAEAYVKGEVKNVEEAMKGARDIIAEQVNENERARNCIRNAFSRQAILTAKVVKGKEEEAAKFRDYFDCSEPLKRCSSHRLLAIRRGEAEGLLKVSLGPDDDECTERLERLFVRSNNACGQQVAQAVQDAYKRLLKPSIETEFAALSKERADDEAIRVFAENLRQLLLASPLGQKRVMGIDPGFRTGCKVVCLDAQGNLLHNENIYPHPPVSKPKEAFAKVQKMLETYKIEAIAIGNGTASRETEEFLKQHTFRQDIQIFVVSEQGASIYSASKIAREEFPDYDVTVRGAVSIARRLMDPLAELVKIDPKSIGVGQYQHDVDQSKLKKSLDQTVESCVNLVGVNLNTASTHLLTYISGLGPQLAQNIVNYRAENGAFTSRKELLKVPRMGNKAFEQCAGFLRIPHAKNPLDNTAVHPESYCIVEQMAKDLGCNVSELIASKELRKNIKPERYLTPTVGMPTLQDILQELEKPGRDPRGPIKVFEFDKNVRTIDDLQVGMELPGIVSNITNFGAFVDIGIKENGLVHLSQLADRYISDPNEVVSIHQHVRVKILNIDLERKRIQLTMKGMNG
;
A
#
# COMPACT_ATOMS: atom_id res chain seq x y z
N MET A 1 29.53 -11.43 3.59
CA MET A 1 28.16 -11.19 3.12
C MET A 1 27.46 -10.09 3.94
N THR A 2 27.31 -10.23 5.25
CA THR A 2 26.61 -9.26 6.13
C THR A 2 27.15 -7.83 6.04
N GLN A 3 28.46 -7.63 6.11
CA GLN A 3 29.07 -6.29 6.02
C GLN A 3 28.89 -5.64 4.64
N THR A 4 28.88 -6.45 3.57
CA THR A 4 28.58 -5.98 2.21
C THR A 4 27.14 -5.48 2.11
N PHE A 5 26.19 -6.19 2.71
CA PHE A 5 24.78 -5.77 2.74
C PHE A 5 24.59 -4.47 3.51
N HIS A 6 25.21 -4.30 4.67
CA HIS A 6 25.12 -3.05 5.44
C HIS A 6 25.62 -1.86 4.64
N ARG A 7 26.73 -2.01 3.89
CA ARG A 7 27.29 -0.97 3.04
C ARG A 7 26.36 -0.63 1.87
N MET A 8 25.79 -1.64 1.23
CA MET A 8 24.85 -1.46 0.12
C MET A 8 23.56 -0.77 0.59
N LEU A 9 23.00 -1.21 1.71
CA LEU A 9 21.82 -0.60 2.33
C LEU A 9 22.09 0.87 2.71
N SER A 10 23.26 1.15 3.27
CA SER A 10 23.69 2.50 3.63
C SER A 10 23.74 3.42 2.40
N ALA A 11 24.34 2.93 1.31
CA ALA A 11 24.42 3.67 0.05
C ALA A 11 23.03 3.93 -0.57
N THR A 12 22.12 2.95 -0.48
CA THR A 12 20.79 3.04 -1.07
C THR A 12 19.82 3.92 -0.25
N LEU A 13 19.84 3.77 1.07
CA LEU A 13 18.88 4.42 1.98
C LEU A 13 19.39 5.73 2.57
N GLY A 14 20.68 6.05 2.44
CA GLY A 14 21.29 7.21 3.06
C GLY A 14 21.36 7.12 4.60
N ILE A 15 21.27 5.91 5.17
CA ILE A 15 21.30 5.64 6.62
C ILE A 15 22.68 5.11 6.98
N PRO A 16 23.31 5.58 8.08
CA PRO A 16 24.61 5.09 8.53
C PRO A 16 24.65 3.57 8.76
N GLU A 17 25.72 2.89 8.33
CA GLU A 17 25.89 1.42 8.45
C GLU A 17 25.65 0.91 9.88
N LYS A 18 26.13 1.63 10.89
CA LYS A 18 25.96 1.28 12.30
C LYS A 18 24.49 1.26 12.75
N GLN A 19 23.69 2.18 12.23
CA GLN A 19 22.24 2.22 12.54
C GLN A 19 21.53 1.05 11.87
N ILE A 20 21.90 0.72 10.63
CA ILE A 20 21.36 -0.42 9.88
C ILE A 20 21.70 -1.73 10.61
N GLU A 21 22.97 -1.93 11.00
CA GLU A 21 23.40 -3.11 11.74
C GLU A 21 22.58 -3.32 13.02
N LYS A 22 22.43 -2.26 13.83
CA LYS A 22 21.65 -2.31 15.06
C LYS A 22 20.18 -2.60 14.83
N THR A 23 19.61 -1.99 13.80
CA THR A 23 18.20 -2.22 13.43
C THR A 23 17.96 -3.66 12.98
N LEU A 24 18.84 -4.20 12.12
CA LEU A 24 18.76 -5.58 11.67
C LEU A 24 18.96 -6.58 12.82
N SER A 25 19.83 -6.27 13.80
CA SER A 25 19.98 -7.10 15.02
C SER A 25 18.66 -7.17 15.78
N LEU A 26 18.03 -6.03 16.07
CA LEU A 26 16.74 -6.00 16.77
C LEU A 26 15.63 -6.75 16.00
N LEU A 27 15.55 -6.58 14.67
CA LEU A 27 14.59 -7.30 13.82
C LEU A 27 14.85 -8.82 13.84
N SER A 28 16.12 -9.25 13.78
CA SER A 28 16.49 -10.67 13.84
C SER A 28 16.19 -11.32 15.18
N GLU A 29 16.22 -10.54 16.26
CA GLU A 29 15.80 -10.94 17.60
C GLU A 29 14.26 -11.00 17.71
N GLY A 30 13.51 -10.60 16.65
CA GLY A 30 12.06 -10.62 16.58
C GLY A 30 11.39 -9.44 17.25
N ALA A 31 12.07 -8.30 17.36
CA ALA A 31 11.44 -7.04 17.74
C ALA A 31 10.63 -6.50 16.57
N THR A 32 9.44 -5.95 16.85
CA THR A 32 8.54 -5.41 15.83
C THR A 32 8.93 -3.97 15.47
N ILE A 33 8.53 -3.52 14.27
CA ILE A 33 8.82 -2.16 13.79
C ILE A 33 8.27 -1.09 14.74
N PRO A 34 6.99 -1.13 15.21
CA PRO A 34 6.46 -0.15 16.14
C PRO A 34 7.23 -0.11 17.46
N PHE A 35 7.64 -1.26 17.98
CA PHE A 35 8.44 -1.32 19.21
C PHE A 35 9.81 -0.69 19.04
N ILE A 36 10.51 -1.01 17.95
CA ILE A 36 11.84 -0.46 17.66
C ILE A 36 11.78 1.04 17.51
N SER A 37 10.85 1.55 16.70
CA SER A 37 10.72 2.98 16.41
C SER A 37 10.38 3.81 17.65
N ARG A 38 9.62 3.24 18.58
CA ARG A 38 9.17 3.96 19.76
C ARG A 38 10.07 3.79 20.98
N TYR A 39 10.54 2.57 21.24
CA TYR A 39 11.22 2.23 22.50
C TYR A 39 12.70 1.84 22.35
N ARG A 40 13.27 1.89 21.14
CA ARG A 40 14.69 1.58 20.89
C ARG A 40 15.37 2.69 20.06
N LYS A 41 14.92 3.93 20.23
CA LYS A 41 15.42 5.12 19.50
C LYS A 41 16.92 5.34 19.68
N GLU A 42 17.46 5.15 20.89
CA GLU A 42 18.87 5.30 21.19
C GLU A 42 19.73 4.26 20.45
N VAL A 43 19.21 3.04 20.31
CA VAL A 43 19.94 1.94 19.66
C VAL A 43 20.00 2.19 18.15
N THR A 44 18.88 2.65 17.55
CA THR A 44 18.76 2.86 16.11
C THR A 44 19.17 4.27 15.67
N GLY A 45 19.45 5.18 16.62
CA GLY A 45 19.73 6.60 16.31
C GLY A 45 18.51 7.38 15.86
N GLY A 46 17.31 7.02 16.35
CA GLY A 46 16.07 7.74 16.10
C GLY A 46 15.37 7.42 14.79
N LEU A 47 15.63 6.26 14.19
CA LEU A 47 14.93 5.82 12.98
C LEU A 47 13.42 5.69 13.23
N ASN A 48 12.63 6.21 12.30
CA ASN A 48 11.18 6.08 12.31
C ASN A 48 10.71 4.75 11.66
N GLU A 49 9.40 4.46 11.77
CA GLU A 49 8.81 3.21 11.23
C GLU A 49 9.09 3.02 9.74
N VAL A 50 8.98 4.10 8.94
CA VAL A 50 9.19 4.06 7.48
C VAL A 50 10.64 3.70 7.15
N GLN A 51 11.61 4.25 7.88
CA GLN A 51 13.03 3.96 7.68
C GLN A 51 13.37 2.52 8.09
N ILE A 52 12.82 2.03 9.20
CA ILE A 52 13.02 0.66 9.66
C ILE A 52 12.41 -0.34 8.67
N GLU A 53 11.21 -0.07 8.19
CA GLU A 53 10.55 -0.88 7.16
C GLU A 53 11.35 -0.90 5.86
N ALA A 54 11.86 0.25 5.40
CA ALA A 54 12.71 0.34 4.21
C ALA A 54 13.98 -0.50 4.35
N ILE A 55 14.62 -0.50 5.53
CA ILE A 55 15.78 -1.36 5.82
C ILE A 55 15.39 -2.83 5.67
N GLN A 56 14.28 -3.25 6.26
CA GLN A 56 13.82 -4.64 6.21
C GLN A 56 13.51 -5.08 4.78
N ILE A 57 12.74 -4.29 4.03
CA ILE A 57 12.38 -4.60 2.64
C ILE A 57 13.63 -4.74 1.75
N GLN A 58 14.57 -3.80 1.86
CA GLN A 58 15.78 -3.86 1.05
C GLN A 58 16.72 -5.00 1.47
N TYR A 59 16.77 -5.32 2.76
CA TYR A 59 17.52 -6.46 3.26
C TYR A 59 16.95 -7.79 2.76
N ASP A 60 15.62 -7.94 2.76
CA ASP A 60 14.93 -9.11 2.22
C ASP A 60 15.22 -9.27 0.72
N LYS A 61 15.17 -8.19 -0.08
CA LYS A 61 15.53 -8.20 -1.50
C LYS A 61 16.99 -8.65 -1.73
N LEU A 62 17.93 -8.17 -0.93
CA LEU A 62 19.32 -8.61 -1.01
C LEU A 62 19.51 -10.08 -0.66
N ASN A 63 18.76 -10.59 0.32
CA ASN A 63 18.77 -12.01 0.68
C ASN A 63 18.21 -12.89 -0.43
N GLU A 64 17.12 -12.47 -1.09
CA GLU A 64 16.56 -13.17 -2.25
C GLU A 64 17.58 -13.21 -3.41
N LEU A 65 18.24 -12.08 -3.67
CA LEU A 65 19.27 -11.99 -4.70
C LEU A 65 20.48 -12.88 -4.38
N ALA A 66 20.89 -12.94 -3.11
CA ALA A 66 21.97 -13.83 -2.65
C ALA A 66 21.61 -15.30 -2.89
N LYS A 67 20.41 -15.73 -2.50
CA LYS A 67 19.91 -17.08 -2.77
C LYS A 67 19.88 -17.40 -4.27
N ARG A 68 19.43 -16.44 -5.08
CA ARG A 68 19.43 -16.59 -6.53
C ARG A 68 20.84 -16.75 -7.08
N LYS A 69 21.79 -15.95 -6.59
CA LYS A 69 23.22 -16.04 -6.94
C LYS A 69 23.80 -17.41 -6.60
N GLU A 70 23.55 -17.93 -5.41
CA GLU A 70 23.96 -19.28 -5.00
C GLU A 70 23.40 -20.36 -5.95
N THR A 71 22.13 -20.26 -6.32
CA THR A 71 21.50 -21.17 -7.29
C THR A 71 22.20 -21.13 -8.65
N ILE A 72 22.56 -19.94 -9.12
CA ILE A 72 23.25 -19.76 -10.40
C ILE A 72 24.67 -20.33 -10.35
N VAL A 73 25.43 -20.03 -9.28
CA VAL A 73 26.77 -20.57 -9.09
C VAL A 73 26.74 -22.08 -9.13
N HIS A 74 25.86 -22.71 -8.35
CA HIS A 74 25.70 -24.16 -8.30
C HIS A 74 25.37 -24.76 -9.70
N ALA A 75 24.44 -24.13 -10.43
CA ALA A 75 24.05 -24.61 -11.77
C ALA A 75 25.20 -24.52 -12.80
N ILE A 76 26.11 -23.55 -12.68
CA ILE A 76 27.28 -23.40 -13.56
C ILE A 76 28.39 -24.39 -13.14
N GLU A 77 28.59 -24.62 -11.84
CA GLU A 77 29.53 -25.59 -11.31
C GLU A 77 29.16 -27.02 -11.71
N GLU A 78 27.88 -27.41 -11.62
CA GLU A 78 27.39 -28.70 -12.09
C GLU A 78 27.67 -28.96 -13.57
N GLN A 79 27.72 -27.90 -14.39
CA GLN A 79 28.09 -28.00 -15.81
C GLN A 79 29.61 -28.04 -16.03
N GLY A 80 30.43 -27.90 -14.98
CA GLY A 80 31.87 -27.85 -15.09
C GLY A 80 32.42 -26.63 -15.84
N LYS A 81 31.62 -25.54 -15.93
CA LYS A 81 31.96 -24.34 -16.70
C LYS A 81 32.36 -23.14 -15.84
N MET A 82 32.47 -23.33 -14.52
CA MET A 82 32.90 -22.29 -13.61
C MET A 82 34.38 -21.98 -13.81
N THR A 83 34.68 -20.70 -13.97
CA THR A 83 36.06 -20.18 -14.05
C THR A 83 36.29 -19.17 -12.93
N ALA A 84 37.54 -18.94 -12.53
CA ALA A 84 37.88 -17.97 -11.49
C ALA A 84 37.43 -16.55 -11.84
N GLU A 85 37.48 -16.15 -13.13
CA GLU A 85 37.02 -14.87 -13.60
C GLU A 85 35.49 -14.75 -13.53
N LEU A 86 34.76 -15.80 -13.92
CA LEU A 86 33.30 -15.85 -13.84
C LEU A 86 32.81 -15.80 -12.39
N GLN A 87 33.48 -16.56 -11.50
CA GLN A 87 33.20 -16.53 -10.06
C GLN A 87 33.34 -15.11 -9.50
N LYS A 88 34.45 -14.45 -9.78
CA LYS A 88 34.70 -13.07 -9.34
C LYS A 88 33.62 -12.11 -9.85
N ARG A 89 33.23 -12.21 -11.13
CA ARG A 89 32.15 -11.39 -11.71
C ARG A 89 30.81 -11.64 -11.02
N LEU A 90 30.46 -12.89 -10.74
CA LEU A 90 29.26 -13.25 -10.00
C LEU A 90 29.30 -12.68 -8.58
N ASP A 91 30.46 -12.76 -7.89
CA ASP A 91 30.61 -12.26 -6.53
C ASP A 91 30.44 -10.73 -6.44
N GLU A 92 30.93 -9.98 -7.42
CA GLU A 92 30.84 -8.53 -7.49
C GLU A 92 29.46 -8.03 -7.94
N THR A 93 28.66 -8.86 -8.60
CA THR A 93 27.36 -8.47 -9.17
C THR A 93 26.22 -8.56 -8.14
N TRP A 94 25.53 -7.44 -7.91
CA TRP A 94 24.35 -7.33 -7.04
C TRP A 94 23.15 -6.66 -7.76
N ASP A 95 23.14 -6.69 -9.09
CA ASP A 95 22.03 -6.32 -9.93
C ASP A 95 21.39 -7.56 -10.57
N SER A 96 20.08 -7.70 -10.40
CA SER A 96 19.35 -8.89 -10.83
C SER A 96 19.42 -9.09 -12.36
N ALA A 97 19.31 -8.01 -13.14
CA ALA A 97 19.34 -8.09 -14.59
C ALA A 97 20.70 -8.52 -15.09
N THR A 98 21.77 -7.93 -14.54
CA THR A 98 23.15 -8.30 -14.87
C THR A 98 23.47 -9.73 -14.47
N LEU A 99 22.97 -10.18 -13.31
CA LEU A 99 23.14 -11.55 -12.83
C LEU A 99 22.49 -12.57 -13.77
N GLU A 100 21.28 -12.30 -14.23
CA GLU A 100 20.58 -13.18 -15.19
C GLU A 100 21.25 -13.16 -16.57
N ASP A 101 21.84 -12.04 -16.99
CA ASP A 101 22.59 -11.96 -18.25
C ASP A 101 23.88 -12.79 -18.19
N ILE A 102 24.61 -12.74 -17.08
CA ILE A 102 25.80 -13.58 -16.86
C ILE A 102 25.40 -15.08 -16.90
N TYR A 103 24.24 -15.43 -16.36
CA TYR A 103 23.75 -16.81 -16.34
C TYR A 103 23.17 -17.27 -17.68
N LEU A 104 22.71 -16.36 -18.53
CA LEU A 104 21.95 -16.69 -19.76
C LEU A 104 22.66 -17.71 -20.68
N PRO A 105 24.00 -17.64 -20.94
CA PRO A 105 24.72 -18.63 -21.75
C PRO A 105 24.76 -20.04 -21.12
N TYR A 106 24.63 -20.13 -19.79
CA TYR A 106 24.72 -21.38 -19.00
C TYR A 106 23.35 -21.98 -18.67
N LYS A 107 22.28 -21.24 -18.93
CA LYS A 107 20.91 -21.65 -18.63
C LYS A 107 20.54 -22.89 -19.48
N PRO A 108 20.00 -23.97 -18.89
CA PRO A 108 19.60 -25.15 -19.65
C PRO A 108 18.65 -24.79 -20.78
N LYS A 109 19.04 -25.07 -22.00
CA LYS A 109 18.27 -24.75 -23.20
C LYS A 109 17.43 -25.94 -23.60
N ARG A 110 16.15 -25.70 -23.85
CA ARG A 110 15.31 -26.66 -24.60
C ARG A 110 15.73 -26.57 -26.08
N LYS A 111 15.32 -27.52 -26.92
CA LYS A 111 15.64 -27.58 -28.39
C LYS A 111 15.38 -26.24 -29.08
N THR A 112 16.39 -25.33 -29.06
CA THR A 112 16.36 -24.06 -29.77
C THR A 112 16.78 -24.29 -31.24
N ARG A 113 16.45 -23.32 -32.14
CA ARG A 113 16.92 -23.37 -33.52
C ARG A 113 18.43 -23.42 -33.61
N ALA A 114 19.12 -22.66 -32.78
CA ALA A 114 20.56 -22.63 -32.69
C ALA A 114 21.13 -23.97 -32.19
N GLU A 115 20.50 -24.60 -31.20
CA GLU A 115 20.94 -25.91 -30.70
C GLU A 115 20.78 -26.99 -31.75
N ILE A 116 19.68 -26.99 -32.48
CA ILE A 116 19.48 -27.90 -33.63
C ILE A 116 20.56 -27.67 -34.71
N ALA A 117 20.89 -26.40 -34.97
CA ALA A 117 21.94 -26.07 -35.95
C ALA A 117 23.34 -26.51 -35.48
N ARG A 118 23.64 -26.42 -34.17
CA ARG A 118 24.90 -26.99 -33.61
C ARG A 118 24.97 -28.47 -33.72
N GLN A 119 23.88 -29.19 -33.44
CA GLN A 119 23.79 -30.66 -33.60
C GLN A 119 24.01 -31.08 -35.06
N ARG A 120 23.63 -30.25 -36.04
CA ARG A 120 23.91 -30.42 -37.45
C ARG A 120 25.33 -30.07 -37.88
N GLY A 121 26.18 -29.64 -36.93
CA GLY A 121 27.58 -29.31 -37.19
C GLY A 121 27.80 -27.94 -37.85
N LEU A 122 26.89 -26.96 -37.73
CA LEU A 122 26.95 -25.69 -38.40
C LEU A 122 27.70 -24.59 -37.60
N GLU A 123 28.20 -24.89 -36.41
CA GLU A 123 28.91 -23.90 -35.56
C GLU A 123 30.21 -23.37 -36.20
N PRO A 124 31.05 -24.19 -36.92
CA PRO A 124 32.21 -23.66 -37.59
C PRO A 124 31.84 -22.70 -38.74
N LEU A 125 30.71 -22.90 -39.42
CA LEU A 125 30.21 -21.97 -40.43
C LEU A 125 29.75 -20.68 -39.80
N ALA A 126 29.07 -20.70 -38.67
CA ALA A 126 28.70 -19.50 -37.92
C ALA A 126 29.89 -18.72 -37.48
N THR A 127 30.96 -19.39 -37.00
CA THR A 127 32.24 -18.77 -36.63
C THR A 127 32.93 -18.09 -37.84
N LEU A 128 32.93 -18.76 -38.99
CA LEU A 128 33.46 -18.22 -40.24
C LEU A 128 32.71 -16.93 -40.65
N LEU A 129 31.38 -16.95 -40.61
CA LEU A 129 30.56 -15.78 -40.91
C LEU A 129 30.87 -14.61 -39.96
N MET A 130 31.02 -14.89 -38.67
CA MET A 130 31.33 -13.87 -37.64
C MET A 130 32.70 -13.25 -37.80
N LEU A 131 33.68 -13.94 -38.35
CA LEU A 131 34.99 -13.38 -38.70
C LEU A 131 34.93 -12.37 -39.84
N GLN A 132 33.92 -12.46 -40.73
CA GLN A 132 33.64 -11.54 -41.85
C GLN A 132 34.85 -11.32 -42.81
N ARG A 133 35.66 -12.37 -42.98
CA ARG A 133 36.85 -12.33 -43.84
C ARG A 133 36.68 -13.13 -45.14
N GLU A 134 35.72 -14.00 -45.20
CA GLU A 134 35.45 -14.89 -46.36
C GLU A 134 34.68 -14.12 -47.44
N PRO A 135 35.19 -14.01 -48.66
CA PRO A 135 34.48 -13.33 -49.74
C PRO A 135 33.29 -14.09 -50.30
N ASN A 136 33.33 -15.45 -50.28
CA ASN A 136 32.29 -16.34 -50.81
C ASN A 136 31.80 -17.33 -49.75
N PRO A 137 31.00 -16.88 -48.73
CA PRO A 137 30.50 -17.75 -47.68
C PRO A 137 29.57 -18.87 -48.15
N GLU A 138 28.84 -18.67 -49.26
CA GLU A 138 27.96 -19.68 -49.85
C GLU A 138 28.74 -20.89 -50.34
N LYS A 139 29.87 -20.67 -51.07
CA LYS A 139 30.75 -21.76 -51.50
C LYS A 139 31.38 -22.50 -50.32
N ARG A 140 31.65 -21.86 -49.21
CA ARG A 140 32.10 -22.50 -47.98
C ARG A 140 30.95 -23.30 -47.32
N ALA A 141 29.71 -22.81 -47.38
CA ALA A 141 28.54 -23.48 -46.86
C ALA A 141 28.21 -24.79 -47.57
N GLU A 142 28.63 -24.97 -48.85
CA GLU A 142 28.46 -26.26 -49.57
C GLU A 142 29.10 -27.43 -48.83
N ALA A 143 30.23 -27.23 -48.15
CA ALA A 143 30.89 -28.26 -47.33
C ALA A 143 30.08 -28.75 -46.13
N TYR A 144 29.06 -28.01 -45.73
CA TYR A 144 28.16 -28.32 -44.59
C TYR A 144 26.81 -28.88 -45.02
N VAL A 145 26.58 -29.06 -46.33
CA VAL A 145 25.40 -29.72 -46.87
C VAL A 145 25.58 -31.24 -46.70
N LYS A 146 25.25 -31.73 -45.51
CA LYS A 146 25.42 -33.13 -45.08
C LYS A 146 24.26 -33.55 -44.16
N GLY A 147 23.91 -34.84 -44.22
CA GLY A 147 22.88 -35.41 -43.33
C GLY A 147 21.52 -34.72 -43.47
N GLU A 148 21.09 -34.08 -42.42
CA GLU A 148 19.81 -33.35 -42.37
C GLU A 148 19.81 -31.99 -43.08
N VAL A 149 20.98 -31.45 -43.45
CA VAL A 149 21.11 -30.14 -44.13
C VAL A 149 21.04 -30.38 -45.63
N LYS A 150 19.92 -30.01 -46.25
CA LYS A 150 19.60 -30.34 -47.64
C LYS A 150 20.22 -29.42 -48.69
N ASN A 151 20.48 -28.20 -48.35
CA ASN A 151 21.02 -27.19 -49.29
C ASN A 151 21.81 -26.09 -48.57
N VAL A 152 22.50 -25.23 -49.33
CA VAL A 152 23.33 -24.14 -48.86
C VAL A 152 22.53 -23.13 -48.05
N GLU A 153 21.28 -22.84 -48.46
CA GLU A 153 20.42 -21.89 -47.71
C GLU A 153 20.05 -22.40 -46.32
N GLU A 154 19.79 -23.68 -46.16
CA GLU A 154 19.56 -24.29 -44.83
C GLU A 154 20.81 -24.25 -43.97
N ALA A 155 22.02 -24.46 -44.56
CA ALA A 155 23.28 -24.32 -43.83
C ALA A 155 23.50 -22.88 -43.36
N MET A 156 23.28 -21.91 -44.24
CA MET A 156 23.41 -20.48 -43.95
C MET A 156 22.39 -20.01 -42.90
N LYS A 157 21.15 -20.48 -43.03
CA LYS A 157 20.09 -20.18 -42.06
C LYS A 157 20.43 -20.73 -40.67
N GLY A 158 20.90 -21.98 -40.61
CA GLY A 158 21.32 -22.56 -39.33
C GLY A 158 22.51 -21.83 -38.73
N ALA A 159 23.48 -21.39 -39.53
CA ALA A 159 24.58 -20.55 -39.06
C ALA A 159 24.08 -19.18 -38.54
N ARG A 160 23.13 -18.53 -39.23
CA ARG A 160 22.47 -17.31 -38.76
C ARG A 160 21.73 -17.51 -37.44
N ASP A 161 21.02 -18.66 -37.26
CA ASP A 161 20.34 -18.98 -35.99
C ASP A 161 21.32 -19.07 -34.80
N ILE A 162 22.53 -19.65 -35.02
CA ILE A 162 23.59 -19.72 -34.03
C ILE A 162 24.09 -18.30 -33.71
N ILE A 163 24.37 -17.49 -34.75
CA ILE A 163 24.82 -16.09 -34.55
C ILE A 163 23.76 -15.28 -33.81
N ALA A 164 22.49 -15.43 -34.15
CA ALA A 164 21.39 -14.74 -33.47
C ALA A 164 21.33 -15.06 -31.97
N GLU A 165 21.56 -16.32 -31.59
CA GLU A 165 21.64 -16.71 -30.20
C GLU A 165 22.86 -16.11 -29.50
N GLN A 166 24.04 -16.11 -30.13
CA GLN A 166 25.25 -15.48 -29.61
C GLN A 166 25.07 -13.94 -29.40
N VAL A 167 24.40 -13.26 -30.31
CA VAL A 167 24.05 -11.85 -30.18
C VAL A 167 23.09 -11.63 -29.00
N ASN A 168 22.07 -12.48 -28.83
CA ASN A 168 21.13 -12.40 -27.73
C ASN A 168 21.79 -12.62 -26.35
N GLU A 169 22.82 -13.48 -26.29
CA GLU A 169 23.56 -13.78 -25.07
C GLU A 169 24.69 -12.77 -24.78
N ASN A 170 24.94 -11.86 -25.71
CA ASN A 170 25.98 -10.86 -25.54
C ASN A 170 25.52 -9.72 -24.62
N GLU A 171 26.18 -9.56 -23.48
CA GLU A 171 25.84 -8.53 -22.47
C GLU A 171 25.87 -7.10 -23.05
N ARG A 172 26.81 -6.79 -23.97
CA ARG A 172 26.86 -5.47 -24.60
C ARG A 172 25.65 -5.20 -25.47
N ALA A 173 25.20 -6.23 -26.20
CA ALA A 173 23.99 -6.15 -27.02
C ALA A 173 22.75 -5.94 -26.13
N ARG A 174 22.58 -6.75 -25.08
CA ARG A 174 21.49 -6.58 -24.13
C ARG A 174 21.48 -5.23 -23.47
N ASN A 175 22.63 -4.75 -22.97
CA ASN A 175 22.74 -3.43 -22.38
C ASN A 175 22.49 -2.30 -23.36
N CYS A 176 22.89 -2.43 -24.64
CA CYS A 176 22.57 -1.48 -25.70
C CYS A 176 21.05 -1.31 -25.85
N ILE A 177 20.32 -2.42 -25.93
CA ILE A 177 18.86 -2.41 -26.08
C ILE A 177 18.16 -1.96 -24.79
N ARG A 178 18.59 -2.41 -23.59
CA ARG A 178 18.08 -1.89 -22.31
C ARG A 178 18.20 -0.37 -22.20
N ASN A 179 19.33 0.17 -22.62
CA ASN A 179 19.54 1.62 -22.63
C ASN A 179 18.58 2.34 -23.58
N ALA A 180 18.27 1.74 -24.75
CA ALA A 180 17.25 2.27 -25.64
C ALA A 180 15.85 2.22 -25.02
N PHE A 181 15.46 1.08 -24.44
CA PHE A 181 14.20 0.94 -23.70
C PHE A 181 14.10 1.94 -22.55
N SER A 182 15.12 2.06 -21.73
CA SER A 182 15.12 2.97 -20.58
C SER A 182 14.94 4.44 -20.97
N ARG A 183 15.47 4.85 -22.13
CA ARG A 183 15.45 6.25 -22.55
C ARG A 183 14.29 6.61 -23.47
N GLN A 184 13.89 5.70 -24.34
CA GLN A 184 13.08 5.98 -25.52
C GLN A 184 11.84 5.08 -25.64
N ALA A 185 11.65 4.09 -24.73
CA ALA A 185 10.51 3.19 -24.85
C ALA A 185 9.18 3.95 -24.82
N ILE A 186 8.34 3.66 -25.79
CA ILE A 186 6.99 4.16 -25.93
C ILE A 186 6.00 3.04 -25.55
N LEU A 187 5.08 3.35 -24.69
CA LEU A 187 3.95 2.50 -24.37
C LEU A 187 2.82 2.86 -25.35
N THR A 188 2.38 1.88 -26.13
CA THR A 188 1.27 2.07 -27.07
C THR A 188 0.14 1.13 -26.70
N ALA A 189 -1.08 1.66 -26.60
CA ALA A 189 -2.30 0.88 -26.40
C ALA A 189 -3.29 1.17 -27.52
N LYS A 190 -3.90 0.12 -28.06
CA LYS A 190 -4.96 0.21 -29.08
C LYS A 190 -6.10 -0.74 -28.72
N VAL A 191 -7.32 -0.30 -28.99
CA VAL A 191 -8.50 -1.16 -28.81
C VAL A 191 -8.42 -2.38 -29.74
N VAL A 192 -8.84 -3.53 -29.23
CA VAL A 192 -8.97 -4.75 -30.06
C VAL A 192 -10.12 -4.57 -31.03
N LYS A 193 -9.86 -4.75 -32.30
CA LYS A 193 -10.86 -4.55 -33.36
C LYS A 193 -12.14 -5.35 -33.10
N GLY A 194 -13.28 -4.66 -33.13
CA GLY A 194 -14.61 -5.23 -32.89
C GLY A 194 -15.00 -5.34 -31.42
N LYS A 195 -14.20 -4.77 -30.48
CA LYS A 195 -14.51 -4.72 -29.04
C LYS A 195 -14.70 -3.30 -28.49
N GLU A 196 -14.95 -2.33 -29.36
CA GLU A 196 -15.04 -0.91 -29.00
C GLU A 196 -16.16 -0.63 -27.97
N GLU A 197 -17.32 -1.29 -28.11
CA GLU A 197 -18.44 -1.15 -27.17
C GLU A 197 -18.13 -1.82 -25.81
N GLU A 198 -17.59 -3.03 -25.82
CA GLU A 198 -17.21 -3.76 -24.61
C GLU A 198 -16.10 -3.02 -23.84
N ALA A 199 -15.19 -2.40 -24.58
CA ALA A 199 -14.06 -1.65 -24.05
C ALA A 199 -14.39 -0.20 -23.65
N ALA A 200 -15.66 0.24 -23.65
CA ALA A 200 -16.06 1.64 -23.44
C ALA A 200 -15.41 2.30 -22.20
N LYS A 201 -15.19 1.53 -21.13
CA LYS A 201 -14.51 2.02 -19.90
C LYS A 201 -13.03 2.38 -20.11
N PHE A 202 -12.41 1.91 -21.20
CA PHE A 202 -11.02 2.18 -21.59
C PHE A 202 -10.90 3.15 -22.76
N ARG A 203 -11.96 3.89 -23.12
CA ARG A 203 -12.01 4.76 -24.30
C ARG A 203 -10.82 5.72 -24.39
N ASP A 204 -10.35 6.23 -23.27
CA ASP A 204 -9.20 7.15 -23.21
C ASP A 204 -7.87 6.49 -23.65
N TYR A 205 -7.84 5.16 -23.81
CA TYR A 205 -6.67 4.35 -24.20
C TYR A 205 -6.84 3.63 -25.52
N PHE A 206 -7.87 3.93 -26.32
CA PHE A 206 -8.15 3.26 -27.61
C PHE A 206 -7.07 3.50 -28.66
N ASP A 207 -6.42 4.64 -28.63
CA ASP A 207 -5.25 4.98 -29.44
C ASP A 207 -4.34 5.90 -28.60
N CYS A 208 -3.64 5.30 -27.68
CA CYS A 208 -2.76 5.99 -26.75
C CYS A 208 -1.30 5.63 -27.05
N SER A 209 -0.44 6.64 -27.14
CA SER A 209 0.99 6.46 -27.32
C SER A 209 1.72 7.50 -26.49
N GLU A 210 2.52 7.03 -25.51
CA GLU A 210 3.28 7.92 -24.63
C GLU A 210 4.60 7.32 -24.19
N PRO A 211 5.64 8.15 -23.92
CA PRO A 211 6.89 7.66 -23.35
C PRO A 211 6.66 6.95 -22.02
N LEU A 212 7.15 5.71 -21.86
CA LEU A 212 7.03 4.91 -20.63
C LEU A 212 7.49 5.69 -19.39
N LYS A 213 8.53 6.48 -19.51
CA LYS A 213 9.07 7.33 -18.44
C LYS A 213 8.09 8.36 -17.88
N ARG A 214 7.11 8.80 -18.70
CA ARG A 214 6.10 9.81 -18.36
C ARG A 214 4.75 9.21 -18.06
N CYS A 215 4.57 7.92 -18.33
CA CYS A 215 3.34 7.22 -18.03
C CYS A 215 3.16 7.13 -16.50
N SER A 216 2.10 7.72 -16.01
CA SER A 216 1.75 7.65 -14.59
C SER A 216 1.25 6.26 -14.20
N SER A 217 1.45 5.87 -12.94
CA SER A 217 1.15 4.53 -12.45
C SER A 217 -0.32 4.14 -12.64
N HIS A 218 -1.26 5.05 -12.38
CA HIS A 218 -2.69 4.77 -12.58
C HIS A 218 -3.06 4.52 -14.04
N ARG A 219 -2.42 5.24 -15.00
CA ARG A 219 -2.64 5.02 -16.44
C ARG A 219 -2.07 3.69 -16.88
N LEU A 220 -0.85 3.36 -16.42
CA LEU A 220 -0.23 2.06 -16.70
C LEU A 220 -1.10 0.91 -16.17
N LEU A 221 -1.60 1.01 -14.94
CA LEU A 221 -2.48 -0.01 -14.36
C LEU A 221 -3.79 -0.14 -15.13
N ALA A 222 -4.39 0.98 -15.56
CA ALA A 222 -5.60 0.95 -16.38
C ALA A 222 -5.36 0.26 -17.74
N ILE A 223 -4.26 0.59 -18.43
CA ILE A 223 -3.87 -0.01 -19.70
C ILE A 223 -3.61 -1.52 -19.54
N ARG A 224 -2.88 -1.92 -18.49
CA ARG A 224 -2.59 -3.33 -18.20
C ARG A 224 -3.85 -4.12 -17.83
N ARG A 225 -4.82 -3.50 -17.13
CA ARG A 225 -6.14 -4.11 -16.91
C ARG A 225 -6.86 -4.35 -18.23
N GLY A 226 -6.91 -3.35 -19.12
CA GLY A 226 -7.53 -3.48 -20.43
C GLY A 226 -6.88 -4.57 -21.30
N GLU A 227 -5.55 -4.73 -21.19
CA GLU A 227 -4.80 -5.82 -21.82
C GLU A 227 -5.17 -7.19 -21.24
N ALA A 228 -5.19 -7.31 -19.90
CA ALA A 228 -5.55 -8.57 -19.21
C ALA A 228 -7.00 -9.01 -19.49
N GLU A 229 -7.93 -8.06 -19.65
CA GLU A 229 -9.30 -8.33 -20.06
C GLU A 229 -9.42 -8.64 -21.58
N GLY A 230 -8.33 -8.55 -22.35
CA GLY A 230 -8.32 -8.80 -23.79
C GLY A 230 -9.06 -7.75 -24.61
N LEU A 231 -9.19 -6.52 -24.07
CA LEU A 231 -9.87 -5.39 -24.69
C LEU A 231 -8.90 -4.40 -25.34
N LEU A 232 -7.68 -4.33 -24.83
CA LEU A 232 -6.60 -3.51 -25.39
C LEU A 232 -5.45 -4.40 -25.86
N LYS A 233 -4.83 -4.01 -26.98
CA LYS A 233 -3.55 -4.54 -27.44
C LYS A 233 -2.47 -3.56 -27.05
N VAL A 234 -1.51 -4.01 -26.23
CA VAL A 234 -0.44 -3.19 -25.69
C VAL A 234 0.89 -3.60 -26.30
N SER A 235 1.74 -2.63 -26.62
CA SER A 235 3.13 -2.85 -27.02
C SER A 235 4.03 -1.83 -26.33
N LEU A 236 5.26 -2.25 -26.07
CA LEU A 236 6.24 -1.45 -25.36
C LEU A 236 7.58 -1.58 -26.03
N GLY A 237 8.17 -0.48 -26.46
CA GLY A 237 9.52 -0.50 -27.05
C GLY A 237 9.95 0.85 -27.62
N PRO A 238 11.26 0.99 -27.85
CA PRO A 238 11.81 2.07 -28.66
C PRO A 238 11.59 1.79 -30.15
N ASP A 239 12.09 2.68 -31.01
CA ASP A 239 12.08 2.48 -32.45
C ASP A 239 12.92 1.25 -32.84
N ASP A 240 12.34 0.35 -33.65
CA ASP A 240 12.96 -0.92 -34.01
C ASP A 240 14.13 -0.75 -34.97
N ASP A 241 14.05 0.22 -35.88
CA ASP A 241 15.09 0.45 -36.92
C ASP A 241 16.33 1.05 -36.22
N GLU A 242 16.17 2.03 -35.35
CA GLU A 242 17.25 2.60 -34.55
C GLU A 242 17.96 1.55 -33.67
N CYS A 243 17.18 0.65 -33.02
CA CYS A 243 17.74 -0.44 -32.22
C CYS A 243 18.54 -1.43 -33.06
N THR A 244 18.02 -1.78 -34.20
CA THR A 244 18.69 -2.69 -35.16
C THR A 244 19.98 -2.09 -35.67
N GLU A 245 19.98 -0.83 -36.09
CA GLU A 245 21.19 -0.13 -36.51
C GLU A 245 22.27 -0.08 -35.43
N ARG A 246 21.89 0.19 -34.20
CA ARG A 246 22.81 0.20 -33.06
C ARG A 246 23.47 -1.16 -32.84
N LEU A 247 22.72 -2.25 -32.98
CA LEU A 247 23.23 -3.62 -32.87
C LEU A 247 24.13 -3.95 -34.05
N GLU A 248 23.75 -3.59 -35.28
CA GLU A 248 24.57 -3.80 -36.47
C GLU A 248 25.94 -3.14 -36.32
N ARG A 249 26.00 -1.90 -35.78
CA ARG A 249 27.29 -1.21 -35.51
C ARG A 249 28.19 -1.97 -34.52
N LEU A 250 27.64 -2.81 -33.66
CA LEU A 250 28.41 -3.64 -32.71
C LEU A 250 29.00 -4.89 -33.37
N PHE A 251 28.29 -5.50 -34.33
CA PHE A 251 28.60 -6.83 -34.83
C PHE A 251 29.03 -6.85 -36.31
N VAL A 252 28.54 -5.93 -37.15
CA VAL A 252 28.88 -5.86 -38.56
C VAL A 252 30.11 -5.02 -38.74
N ARG A 253 31.19 -5.64 -39.18
CA ARG A 253 32.52 -5.03 -39.35
C ARG A 253 32.92 -4.83 -40.80
N SER A 254 32.21 -5.47 -41.73
CA SER A 254 32.52 -5.49 -43.18
C SER A 254 31.22 -5.48 -44.00
N ASN A 255 31.27 -4.83 -45.16
CA ASN A 255 30.17 -4.80 -46.12
C ASN A 255 30.22 -5.96 -47.13
N ASN A 256 31.03 -6.99 -46.89
CA ASN A 256 31.10 -8.18 -47.75
C ASN A 256 29.91 -9.13 -47.51
N ALA A 257 29.84 -10.24 -48.27
CA ALA A 257 28.79 -11.23 -48.19
C ALA A 257 28.62 -11.81 -46.74
N CYS A 258 29.72 -12.04 -46.01
CA CYS A 258 29.66 -12.44 -44.62
C CYS A 258 29.02 -11.37 -43.71
N GLY A 259 29.38 -10.11 -43.89
CA GLY A 259 28.81 -8.98 -43.14
C GLY A 259 27.32 -8.86 -43.37
N GLN A 260 26.84 -9.10 -44.60
CA GLN A 260 25.38 -9.15 -44.88
C GLN A 260 24.67 -10.29 -44.14
N GLN A 261 25.28 -11.49 -44.06
CA GLN A 261 24.72 -12.61 -43.28
C GLN A 261 24.70 -12.31 -41.81
N VAL A 262 25.73 -11.67 -41.28
CA VAL A 262 25.75 -11.22 -39.87
C VAL A 262 24.68 -10.16 -39.61
N ALA A 263 24.49 -9.19 -40.52
CA ALA A 263 23.42 -8.19 -40.40
C ALA A 263 22.02 -8.85 -40.34
N GLN A 264 21.75 -9.82 -41.22
CA GLN A 264 20.51 -10.57 -41.20
C GLN A 264 20.34 -11.34 -39.86
N ALA A 265 21.38 -11.95 -39.32
CA ALA A 265 21.38 -12.64 -38.05
C ALA A 265 21.13 -11.68 -36.88
N VAL A 266 21.70 -10.47 -36.91
CA VAL A 266 21.49 -9.43 -35.91
C VAL A 266 20.02 -8.93 -35.92
N GLN A 267 19.45 -8.71 -37.10
CA GLN A 267 18.05 -8.32 -37.26
C GLN A 267 17.10 -9.40 -36.73
N ASP A 268 17.37 -10.69 -37.01
CA ASP A 268 16.61 -11.81 -36.46
C ASP A 268 16.78 -11.90 -34.93
N ALA A 269 18.00 -11.74 -34.42
CA ALA A 269 18.29 -11.71 -32.98
C ALA A 269 17.49 -10.63 -32.27
N TYR A 270 17.44 -9.44 -32.83
CA TYR A 270 16.66 -8.34 -32.26
C TYR A 270 15.17 -8.65 -32.24
N LYS A 271 14.58 -8.95 -33.41
CA LYS A 271 13.14 -9.14 -33.55
C LYS A 271 12.60 -10.33 -32.78
N ARG A 272 13.33 -11.44 -32.79
CA ARG A 272 12.87 -12.72 -32.26
C ARG A 272 13.30 -13.01 -30.82
N LEU A 273 14.44 -12.49 -30.38
CA LEU A 273 15.05 -12.85 -29.08
C LEU A 273 15.19 -11.65 -28.16
N LEU A 274 15.93 -10.60 -28.56
CA LEU A 274 16.26 -9.48 -27.69
C LEU A 274 15.03 -8.63 -27.34
N LYS A 275 14.30 -8.16 -28.38
CA LYS A 275 13.14 -7.28 -28.17
C LYS A 275 12.08 -7.92 -27.28
N PRO A 276 11.58 -9.15 -27.54
CA PRO A 276 10.56 -9.77 -26.67
C PRO A 276 11.05 -10.01 -25.25
N SER A 277 12.32 -10.36 -25.08
CA SER A 277 12.92 -10.58 -23.75
C SER A 277 12.99 -9.28 -22.95
N ILE A 278 13.49 -8.19 -23.54
CA ILE A 278 13.66 -6.90 -22.88
C ILE A 278 12.33 -6.17 -22.74
N GLU A 279 11.41 -6.30 -23.71
CA GLU A 279 10.03 -5.81 -23.56
C GLU A 279 9.34 -6.42 -22.35
N THR A 280 9.45 -7.74 -22.15
CA THR A 280 8.92 -8.44 -20.97
C THR A 280 9.57 -7.92 -19.68
N GLU A 281 10.90 -7.73 -19.69
CA GLU A 281 11.65 -7.17 -18.56
C GLU A 281 11.13 -5.78 -18.18
N PHE A 282 11.01 -4.86 -19.14
CA PHE A 282 10.52 -3.50 -18.91
C PHE A 282 9.03 -3.44 -18.58
N ALA A 283 8.24 -4.35 -19.14
CA ALA A 283 6.83 -4.51 -18.75
C ALA A 283 6.69 -4.90 -17.27
N ALA A 284 7.50 -5.86 -16.80
CA ALA A 284 7.53 -6.27 -15.40
C ALA A 284 8.04 -5.15 -14.48
N LEU A 285 9.16 -4.51 -14.81
CA LEU A 285 9.75 -3.41 -14.02
C LEU A 285 8.80 -2.20 -13.91
N SER A 286 8.15 -1.83 -15.01
CA SER A 286 7.19 -0.72 -15.01
C SER A 286 5.94 -1.05 -14.20
N LYS A 287 5.46 -2.30 -14.29
CA LYS A 287 4.32 -2.79 -13.49
C LYS A 287 4.67 -2.81 -12.00
N GLU A 288 5.83 -3.34 -11.62
CA GLU A 288 6.29 -3.35 -10.23
C GLU A 288 6.36 -1.94 -9.64
N ARG A 289 6.94 -0.99 -10.38
CA ARG A 289 6.97 0.43 -9.95
C ARG A 289 5.56 1.01 -9.77
N ALA A 290 4.66 0.71 -10.70
CA ALA A 290 3.28 1.19 -10.61
C ALA A 290 2.52 0.57 -9.43
N ASP A 291 2.76 -0.71 -9.15
CA ASP A 291 2.20 -1.40 -7.99
C ASP A 291 2.70 -0.79 -6.68
N ASP A 292 4.00 -0.62 -6.53
CA ASP A 292 4.62 -0.07 -5.32
C ASP A 292 4.09 1.36 -5.03
N GLU A 293 3.95 2.19 -6.06
CA GLU A 293 3.39 3.54 -5.94
C GLU A 293 1.91 3.52 -5.57
N ALA A 294 1.11 2.66 -6.20
CA ALA A 294 -0.31 2.53 -5.89
C ALA A 294 -0.55 1.96 -4.47
N ILE A 295 0.22 0.94 -4.08
CA ILE A 295 0.14 0.34 -2.74
C ILE A 295 0.47 1.37 -1.66
N ARG A 296 1.48 2.23 -1.89
CA ARG A 296 1.81 3.32 -0.96
C ARG A 296 0.62 4.25 -0.75
N VAL A 297 -0.07 4.64 -1.81
CA VAL A 297 -1.27 5.49 -1.72
C VAL A 297 -2.40 4.76 -0.99
N PHE A 298 -2.60 3.47 -1.27
CA PHE A 298 -3.64 2.68 -0.60
C PHE A 298 -3.35 2.51 0.89
N ALA A 299 -2.10 2.31 1.28
CA ALA A 299 -1.67 2.26 2.66
C ALA A 299 -1.94 3.58 3.39
N GLU A 300 -1.64 4.72 2.75
CA GLU A 300 -1.90 6.04 3.33
C GLU A 300 -3.40 6.31 3.45
N ASN A 301 -4.18 5.97 2.44
CA ASN A 301 -5.64 6.08 2.52
C ASN A 301 -6.23 5.23 3.65
N LEU A 302 -5.74 3.99 3.81
CA LEU A 302 -6.14 3.14 4.93
C LEU A 302 -5.74 3.76 6.28
N ARG A 303 -4.52 4.27 6.40
CA ARG A 303 -4.03 4.95 7.60
C ARG A 303 -4.95 6.09 8.01
N GLN A 304 -5.36 6.93 7.08
CA GLN A 304 -6.26 8.05 7.34
C GLN A 304 -7.65 7.60 7.77
N LEU A 305 -8.18 6.51 7.18
CA LEU A 305 -9.46 5.91 7.60
C LEU A 305 -9.39 5.36 9.04
N LEU A 306 -8.31 4.65 9.37
CA LEU A 306 -8.12 4.06 10.69
C LEU A 306 -7.90 5.12 11.77
N LEU A 307 -7.20 6.21 11.43
CA LEU A 307 -6.90 7.31 12.34
C LEU A 307 -7.95 8.43 12.30
N ALA A 308 -9.11 8.22 11.67
CA ALA A 308 -10.21 9.16 11.73
C ALA A 308 -10.67 9.40 13.18
N SER A 309 -11.09 10.63 13.46
CA SER A 309 -11.48 11.06 14.82
C SER A 309 -12.65 10.26 15.36
N PRO A 310 -12.54 9.63 16.53
CA PRO A 310 -13.63 8.91 17.17
C PRO A 310 -14.58 9.87 17.89
N LEU A 311 -15.88 9.51 17.93
CA LEU A 311 -16.85 10.17 18.81
C LEU A 311 -16.63 9.79 20.28
N GLY A 312 -16.06 8.62 20.52
CA GLY A 312 -15.85 8.05 21.85
C GLY A 312 -17.04 7.25 22.38
N GLN A 313 -17.03 7.00 23.69
CA GLN A 313 -18.02 6.17 24.36
C GLN A 313 -19.33 6.94 24.58
N LYS A 314 -20.15 7.04 23.52
CA LYS A 314 -21.49 7.65 23.54
C LYS A 314 -22.54 6.66 23.07
N ARG A 315 -23.81 6.93 23.43
CA ARG A 315 -24.96 6.17 22.93
C ARG A 315 -25.28 6.64 21.51
N VAL A 316 -25.18 5.74 20.54
CA VAL A 316 -25.29 6.06 19.13
C VAL A 316 -26.44 5.33 18.47
N MET A 317 -27.22 6.06 17.66
CA MET A 317 -28.15 5.45 16.71
C MET A 317 -27.44 5.28 15.38
N GLY A 318 -27.40 4.04 14.83
CA GLY A 318 -26.89 3.74 13.51
C GLY A 318 -28.03 3.59 12.52
N ILE A 319 -27.88 4.20 11.34
CA ILE A 319 -28.84 4.08 10.24
C ILE A 319 -28.11 3.58 9.00
N ASP A 320 -28.52 2.43 8.51
CA ASP A 320 -28.13 1.92 7.20
C ASP A 320 -29.24 2.28 6.20
N PRO A 321 -29.02 3.28 5.33
CA PRO A 321 -30.06 3.83 4.45
C PRO A 321 -30.42 2.87 3.32
N GLY A 322 -31.70 2.88 2.92
CA GLY A 322 -32.16 2.09 1.80
C GLY A 322 -33.56 2.50 1.30
N PHE A 323 -33.75 2.50 -0.02
CA PHE A 323 -35.04 2.84 -0.64
C PHE A 323 -36.03 1.67 -0.56
N ARG A 324 -35.69 0.51 -1.11
CA ARG A 324 -36.60 -0.63 -1.25
C ARG A 324 -36.86 -1.36 0.05
N THR A 325 -35.82 -1.63 0.81
CA THR A 325 -35.87 -2.40 2.05
C THR A 325 -36.14 -1.54 3.28
N GLY A 326 -36.26 -0.21 3.10
CA GLY A 326 -36.32 0.75 4.18
C GLY A 326 -34.94 0.99 4.80
N CYS A 327 -34.86 1.97 5.71
CA CYS A 327 -33.67 2.24 6.49
C CYS A 327 -33.62 1.33 7.72
N LYS A 328 -32.51 0.65 7.94
CA LYS A 328 -32.26 -0.18 9.13
C LYS A 328 -31.72 0.72 10.24
N VAL A 329 -32.42 0.75 11.35
CA VAL A 329 -32.04 1.56 12.52
C VAL A 329 -31.64 0.68 13.67
N VAL A 330 -30.53 0.99 14.33
CA VAL A 330 -30.03 0.33 15.53
C VAL A 330 -29.73 1.36 16.60
N CYS A 331 -29.96 1.00 17.87
CA CYS A 331 -29.58 1.81 19.02
C CYS A 331 -28.50 1.07 19.79
N LEU A 332 -27.35 1.72 20.02
CA LEU A 332 -26.22 1.16 20.77
C LEU A 332 -26.02 1.91 22.10
N ASP A 333 -25.55 1.16 23.10
CA ASP A 333 -25.07 1.77 24.35
C ASP A 333 -23.66 2.37 24.17
N ALA A 334 -23.11 2.98 25.22
CA ALA A 334 -21.77 3.60 25.21
C ALA A 334 -20.63 2.58 25.01
N GLN A 335 -20.87 1.29 25.17
CA GLN A 335 -19.93 0.19 24.92
C GLN A 335 -20.08 -0.42 23.52
N GLY A 336 -21.07 0.05 22.74
CA GLY A 336 -21.36 -0.45 21.40
C GLY A 336 -22.19 -1.74 21.38
N ASN A 337 -22.87 -2.09 22.48
CA ASN A 337 -23.80 -3.21 22.53
C ASN A 337 -25.15 -2.81 21.94
N LEU A 338 -25.78 -3.73 21.21
CA LEU A 338 -27.06 -3.50 20.58
C LEU A 338 -28.19 -3.53 21.65
N LEU A 339 -28.90 -2.40 21.76
CA LEU A 339 -30.04 -2.24 22.65
C LEU A 339 -31.39 -2.52 21.95
N HIS A 340 -31.50 -2.07 20.70
CA HIS A 340 -32.71 -2.16 19.89
C HIS A 340 -32.42 -2.06 18.41
N ASN A 341 -33.27 -2.65 17.56
CA ASN A 341 -33.25 -2.48 16.13
C ASN A 341 -34.68 -2.36 15.59
N GLU A 342 -34.84 -1.56 14.51
CA GLU A 342 -36.12 -1.37 13.85
C GLU A 342 -35.95 -0.93 12.40
N ASN A 343 -36.94 -1.15 11.55
CA ASN A 343 -36.99 -0.62 10.18
C ASN A 343 -37.90 0.61 10.11
N ILE A 344 -37.42 1.64 9.39
CA ILE A 344 -38.21 2.82 9.07
C ILE A 344 -38.27 3.02 7.56
N TYR A 345 -39.34 3.64 7.06
CA TYR A 345 -39.59 3.82 5.63
C TYR A 345 -39.85 5.31 5.29
N PRO A 346 -38.86 6.19 5.46
CA PRO A 346 -39.05 7.61 5.16
C PRO A 346 -39.16 7.91 3.68
N HIS A 347 -38.63 7.04 2.80
CA HIS A 347 -38.48 7.27 1.36
C HIS A 347 -39.43 6.43 0.49
N PRO A 348 -39.67 6.84 -0.79
CA PRO A 348 -40.34 5.98 -1.75
C PRO A 348 -39.63 4.63 -1.94
N PRO A 349 -40.35 3.53 -2.29
CA PRO A 349 -41.76 3.46 -2.69
C PRO A 349 -42.77 3.46 -1.54
N VAL A 350 -42.35 3.14 -0.32
CA VAL A 350 -43.29 3.01 0.84
C VAL A 350 -43.70 4.36 1.40
N SER A 351 -42.77 5.30 1.53
CA SER A 351 -42.94 6.71 1.92
C SER A 351 -43.88 6.97 3.11
N LYS A 352 -43.38 6.64 4.34
CA LYS A 352 -44.08 6.91 5.60
C LYS A 352 -43.28 7.84 6.52
N PRO A 353 -42.99 9.09 6.11
CA PRO A 353 -42.05 9.94 6.86
C PRO A 353 -42.55 10.31 8.26
N LYS A 354 -43.83 10.54 8.46
CA LYS A 354 -44.39 10.87 9.78
C LYS A 354 -44.25 9.69 10.78
N GLU A 355 -44.56 8.47 10.34
CA GLU A 355 -44.39 7.26 11.17
C GLU A 355 -42.91 7.02 11.47
N ALA A 356 -42.03 7.17 10.45
CA ALA A 356 -40.59 7.04 10.58
C ALA A 356 -40.01 8.03 11.59
N PHE A 357 -40.43 9.30 11.53
CA PHE A 357 -39.99 10.32 12.48
C PHE A 357 -40.46 10.01 13.91
N ALA A 358 -41.72 9.64 14.11
CA ALA A 358 -42.24 9.28 15.43
C ALA A 358 -41.45 8.12 16.06
N LYS A 359 -41.10 7.11 15.25
CA LYS A 359 -40.26 5.98 15.70
C LYS A 359 -38.87 6.43 16.09
N VAL A 360 -38.21 7.24 15.26
CA VAL A 360 -36.87 7.79 15.55
C VAL A 360 -36.90 8.60 16.85
N GLN A 361 -37.86 9.55 16.99
CA GLN A 361 -37.99 10.36 18.20
C GLN A 361 -38.19 9.50 19.46
N LYS A 362 -39.05 8.46 19.39
CA LYS A 362 -39.26 7.53 20.49
C LYS A 362 -37.99 6.76 20.87
N MET A 363 -37.25 6.29 19.89
CA MET A 363 -35.96 5.58 20.12
C MET A 363 -34.91 6.49 20.73
N LEU A 364 -34.79 7.75 20.27
CA LEU A 364 -33.86 8.75 20.82
C LEU A 364 -34.12 8.99 22.30
N GLU A 365 -35.40 9.13 22.69
CA GLU A 365 -35.83 9.35 24.10
C GLU A 365 -35.64 8.09 24.97
N THR A 366 -36.09 6.93 24.47
CA THR A 366 -36.08 5.66 25.24
C THR A 366 -34.66 5.21 25.54
N TYR A 367 -33.76 5.25 24.54
CA TYR A 367 -32.39 4.77 24.66
C TYR A 367 -31.39 5.86 24.99
N LYS A 368 -31.86 7.12 25.20
CA LYS A 368 -31.01 8.29 25.51
C LYS A 368 -29.87 8.45 24.55
N ILE A 369 -30.17 8.43 23.25
CA ILE A 369 -29.18 8.56 22.17
C ILE A 369 -28.59 9.95 22.16
N GLU A 370 -27.29 10.06 21.96
CA GLU A 370 -26.52 11.30 21.95
C GLU A 370 -26.06 11.73 20.54
N ALA A 371 -25.98 10.78 19.59
CA ALA A 371 -25.59 11.04 18.21
C ALA A 371 -26.23 10.03 17.24
N ILE A 372 -26.40 10.45 15.97
CA ILE A 372 -26.88 9.60 14.88
C ILE A 372 -25.77 9.41 13.86
N ALA A 373 -25.48 8.17 13.48
CA ALA A 373 -24.58 7.78 12.40
C ALA A 373 -25.39 7.29 11.21
N ILE A 374 -25.19 7.88 10.04
CA ILE A 374 -25.83 7.50 8.77
C ILE A 374 -24.74 6.93 7.84
N GLY A 375 -24.94 5.74 7.29
CA GLY A 375 -24.06 5.19 6.25
C GLY A 375 -24.07 6.06 5.00
N ASN A 376 -22.90 6.22 4.36
CA ASN A 376 -22.76 7.09 3.18
C ASN A 376 -23.12 6.42 1.84
N GLY A 377 -23.87 5.32 1.84
CA GLY A 377 -24.30 4.61 0.65
C GLY A 377 -25.59 5.15 0.03
N THR A 378 -26.33 4.24 -0.59
CA THR A 378 -27.60 4.57 -1.27
C THR A 378 -28.60 5.18 -0.30
N ALA A 379 -29.33 6.24 -0.70
CA ALA A 379 -30.30 6.98 0.11
C ALA A 379 -29.73 7.71 1.35
N SER A 380 -28.43 7.86 1.46
CA SER A 380 -27.78 8.52 2.61
C SER A 380 -28.25 9.97 2.77
N ARG A 381 -28.27 10.72 1.70
CA ARG A 381 -28.65 12.14 1.70
C ARG A 381 -30.11 12.35 2.01
N GLU A 382 -30.95 11.59 1.33
CA GLU A 382 -32.39 11.65 1.56
C GLU A 382 -32.71 11.33 3.02
N THR A 383 -31.94 10.41 3.63
CA THR A 383 -32.07 10.08 5.05
C THR A 383 -31.55 11.21 5.93
N GLU A 384 -30.43 11.83 5.60
CA GLU A 384 -29.90 12.99 6.30
C GLU A 384 -30.84 14.20 6.21
N GLU A 385 -31.37 14.50 5.02
CA GLU A 385 -32.37 15.56 4.82
C GLU A 385 -33.65 15.28 5.61
N PHE A 386 -34.14 14.04 5.57
CA PHE A 386 -35.31 13.65 6.34
C PHE A 386 -35.11 13.92 7.83
N LEU A 387 -33.97 13.58 8.39
CA LEU A 387 -33.68 13.83 9.80
C LEU A 387 -33.52 15.33 10.11
N LYS A 388 -32.86 16.10 9.23
CA LYS A 388 -32.63 17.55 9.42
C LYS A 388 -33.88 18.41 9.21
N GLN A 389 -34.86 17.96 8.44
CA GLN A 389 -36.15 18.65 8.24
C GLN A 389 -37.02 18.64 9.51
N HIS A 390 -36.70 17.80 10.46
CA HIS A 390 -37.46 17.63 11.68
C HIS A 390 -36.67 18.15 12.89
N THR A 391 -37.36 18.86 13.78
CA THR A 391 -36.75 19.31 15.04
C THR A 391 -36.93 18.26 16.10
N PHE A 392 -35.84 17.66 16.54
CA PHE A 392 -35.85 16.74 17.68
C PHE A 392 -35.97 17.51 18.99
N ARG A 393 -36.53 16.87 20.01
CA ARG A 393 -36.65 17.45 21.37
C ARG A 393 -35.32 17.54 22.09
N GLN A 394 -34.29 16.86 21.56
CA GLN A 394 -32.94 16.83 22.09
C GLN A 394 -31.98 17.43 21.06
N ASP A 395 -30.92 18.04 21.52
CA ASP A 395 -29.82 18.46 20.64
C ASP A 395 -29.01 17.23 20.21
N ILE A 396 -29.28 16.73 19.00
CA ILE A 396 -28.70 15.51 18.45
C ILE A 396 -27.81 15.89 17.27
N GLN A 397 -26.54 15.48 17.34
CA GLN A 397 -25.61 15.61 16.22
C GLN A 397 -25.77 14.44 15.24
N ILE A 398 -25.82 14.77 13.94
CA ILE A 398 -25.96 13.79 12.84
C ILE A 398 -24.65 13.73 12.09
N PHE A 399 -24.12 12.53 11.89
CA PHE A 399 -22.86 12.29 11.18
C PHE A 399 -23.09 11.31 10.03
N VAL A 400 -22.49 11.60 8.88
CA VAL A 400 -22.39 10.66 7.77
C VAL A 400 -21.09 9.87 7.92
N VAL A 401 -21.19 8.56 7.90
CA VAL A 401 -20.08 7.63 8.18
C VAL A 401 -19.83 6.73 6.98
N SER A 402 -18.57 6.50 6.63
CA SER A 402 -18.22 5.57 5.55
C SER A 402 -18.68 4.15 5.87
N GLU A 403 -19.41 3.53 4.95
CA GLU A 403 -19.86 2.14 5.04
C GLU A 403 -18.95 1.14 4.31
N GLN A 404 -17.79 1.59 3.77
CA GLN A 404 -16.85 0.73 3.06
C GLN A 404 -16.50 -0.50 3.89
N GLY A 405 -16.68 -1.70 3.32
CA GLY A 405 -16.43 -2.97 4.00
C GLY A 405 -17.49 -3.36 5.07
N ALA A 406 -18.54 -2.56 5.32
CA ALA A 406 -19.59 -2.92 6.29
C ALA A 406 -20.34 -4.19 5.86
N SER A 407 -20.58 -4.38 4.58
CA SER A 407 -21.17 -5.60 4.02
C SER A 407 -20.27 -6.83 4.20
N ILE A 408 -18.95 -6.65 4.12
CA ILE A 408 -17.97 -7.73 4.35
C ILE A 408 -18.00 -8.13 5.84
N TYR A 409 -17.97 -7.13 6.74
CA TYR A 409 -18.11 -7.39 8.18
C TYR A 409 -19.41 -8.12 8.49
N SER A 410 -20.56 -7.63 8.00
CA SER A 410 -21.87 -8.20 8.33
C SER A 410 -22.02 -9.67 7.93
N ALA A 411 -21.35 -10.10 6.85
CA ALA A 411 -21.30 -11.48 6.38
C ALA A 411 -20.19 -12.33 7.05
N SER A 412 -19.26 -11.71 7.78
CA SER A 412 -18.10 -12.37 8.38
C SER A 412 -18.46 -13.34 9.51
N LYS A 413 -17.53 -14.25 9.83
CA LYS A 413 -17.61 -15.12 10.99
C LYS A 413 -17.69 -14.30 12.30
N ILE A 414 -16.92 -13.23 12.38
CA ILE A 414 -16.86 -12.33 13.54
C ILE A 414 -18.24 -11.73 13.84
N ALA A 415 -18.89 -11.18 12.82
CA ALA A 415 -20.20 -10.57 12.98
C ALA A 415 -21.28 -11.60 13.36
N ARG A 416 -21.15 -12.85 12.89
CA ARG A 416 -22.04 -13.95 13.28
C ARG A 416 -21.84 -14.37 14.74
N GLU A 417 -20.61 -14.34 15.23
CA GLU A 417 -20.29 -14.65 16.63
C GLU A 417 -20.73 -13.51 17.57
N GLU A 418 -20.56 -12.24 17.15
CA GLU A 418 -21.00 -11.07 17.94
C GLU A 418 -22.54 -10.93 17.98
N PHE A 419 -23.21 -11.28 16.89
CA PHE A 419 -24.67 -11.11 16.73
C PHE A 419 -25.30 -12.34 16.07
N PRO A 420 -25.36 -13.49 16.76
CA PRO A 420 -25.85 -14.74 16.17
C PRO A 420 -27.33 -14.67 15.77
N ASP A 421 -28.16 -13.96 16.53
CA ASP A 421 -29.61 -13.90 16.37
C ASP A 421 -30.09 -12.81 15.39
N TYR A 422 -29.17 -12.05 14.79
CA TYR A 422 -29.48 -10.92 13.91
C TYR A 422 -29.01 -11.16 12.47
N ASP A 423 -29.73 -10.61 11.51
CA ASP A 423 -29.40 -10.72 10.09
C ASP A 423 -28.25 -9.78 9.68
N VAL A 424 -27.80 -9.95 8.44
CA VAL A 424 -26.69 -9.16 7.86
C VAL A 424 -26.97 -7.66 7.82
N THR A 425 -28.23 -7.24 7.70
CA THR A 425 -28.59 -5.82 7.60
C THR A 425 -28.46 -5.12 8.95
N VAL A 426 -28.91 -5.78 10.03
CA VAL A 426 -28.74 -5.28 11.40
C VAL A 426 -27.25 -5.20 11.76
N ARG A 427 -26.47 -6.25 11.44
CA ARG A 427 -25.02 -6.26 11.67
C ARG A 427 -24.32 -5.13 10.91
N GLY A 428 -24.76 -4.82 9.69
CA GLY A 428 -24.27 -3.68 8.90
C GLY A 428 -24.53 -2.34 9.59
N ALA A 429 -25.76 -2.11 10.04
CA ALA A 429 -26.12 -0.88 10.76
C ALA A 429 -25.35 -0.73 12.09
N VAL A 430 -25.12 -1.83 12.82
CA VAL A 430 -24.29 -1.84 14.04
C VAL A 430 -22.85 -1.42 13.69
N SER A 431 -22.28 -1.95 12.61
CA SER A 431 -20.93 -1.57 12.18
C SER A 431 -20.83 -0.08 11.84
N ILE A 432 -21.82 0.49 11.15
CA ILE A 432 -21.91 1.93 10.85
C ILE A 432 -21.87 2.76 12.15
N ALA A 433 -22.71 2.40 13.14
CA ALA A 433 -22.74 3.09 14.41
C ALA A 433 -21.40 2.99 15.19
N ARG A 434 -20.82 1.79 15.25
CA ARG A 434 -19.54 1.55 15.94
C ARG A 434 -18.36 2.27 15.27
N ARG A 435 -18.38 2.48 13.94
CA ARG A 435 -17.38 3.28 13.24
C ARG A 435 -17.41 4.74 13.63
N LEU A 436 -18.59 5.28 13.97
CA LEU A 436 -18.65 6.62 14.53
C LEU A 436 -18.04 6.66 15.93
N MET A 437 -18.28 5.62 16.75
CA MET A 437 -17.74 5.53 18.10
C MET A 437 -16.20 5.40 18.08
N ASP A 438 -15.67 4.43 17.34
CA ASP A 438 -14.23 4.24 17.12
C ASP A 438 -13.95 3.55 15.78
N PRO A 439 -13.52 4.29 14.74
CA PRO A 439 -13.22 3.73 13.42
C PRO A 439 -12.16 2.64 13.46
N LEU A 440 -11.08 2.83 14.23
CA LEU A 440 -9.99 1.88 14.33
C LEU A 440 -10.46 0.55 14.92
N ALA A 441 -11.16 0.60 16.05
CA ALA A 441 -11.63 -0.60 16.76
C ALA A 441 -12.59 -1.45 15.92
N GLU A 442 -13.37 -0.82 15.04
CA GLU A 442 -14.32 -1.54 14.18
C GLU A 442 -13.66 -2.03 12.88
N LEU A 443 -12.84 -1.18 12.20
CA LEU A 443 -12.24 -1.53 10.92
C LEU A 443 -11.20 -2.66 11.02
N VAL A 444 -10.52 -2.83 12.14
CA VAL A 444 -9.57 -3.95 12.34
C VAL A 444 -10.22 -5.34 12.33
N LYS A 445 -11.55 -5.43 12.43
CA LYS A 445 -12.30 -6.68 12.32
C LYS A 445 -12.44 -7.19 10.89
N ILE A 446 -12.12 -6.36 9.91
CA ILE A 446 -12.23 -6.64 8.48
C ILE A 446 -10.82 -6.87 7.93
N ASP A 447 -10.67 -7.82 6.99
CA ASP A 447 -9.42 -7.93 6.22
C ASP A 447 -9.14 -6.58 5.56
N PRO A 448 -7.97 -5.95 5.79
CA PRO A 448 -7.64 -4.65 5.23
C PRO A 448 -7.78 -4.57 3.70
N LYS A 449 -7.56 -5.68 2.99
CA LYS A 449 -7.80 -5.78 1.54
C LYS A 449 -9.27 -5.64 1.14
N SER A 450 -10.19 -5.86 2.05
CA SER A 450 -11.63 -5.73 1.83
C SER A 450 -12.15 -4.32 2.07
N ILE A 451 -11.30 -3.42 2.60
CA ILE A 451 -11.59 -2.00 2.72
C ILE A 451 -11.25 -1.35 1.37
N GLY A 452 -12.19 -0.62 0.77
CA GLY A 452 -11.99 0.07 -0.49
C GLY A 452 -11.11 1.30 -0.31
N VAL A 453 -9.82 1.18 -0.57
CA VAL A 453 -8.82 2.26 -0.39
C VAL A 453 -8.27 2.80 -1.70
N GLY A 454 -8.70 2.24 -2.86
CA GLY A 454 -8.26 2.74 -4.15
C GLY A 454 -8.86 2.03 -5.36
N GLN A 455 -8.90 2.74 -6.50
CA GLN A 455 -9.57 2.28 -7.72
C GLN A 455 -8.94 1.03 -8.35
N TYR A 456 -7.62 0.88 -8.25
CA TYR A 456 -6.86 -0.23 -8.86
C TYR A 456 -6.35 -1.24 -7.84
N GLN A 457 -6.99 -1.33 -6.68
CA GLN A 457 -6.58 -2.18 -5.57
C GLN A 457 -6.49 -3.68 -5.96
N HIS A 458 -7.33 -4.13 -6.89
CA HIS A 458 -7.34 -5.52 -7.37
C HIS A 458 -6.33 -5.81 -8.50
N ASP A 459 -5.69 -4.78 -9.06
CA ASP A 459 -4.77 -4.90 -10.21
C ASP A 459 -3.30 -4.94 -9.80
N VAL A 460 -2.98 -4.57 -8.57
CA VAL A 460 -1.63 -4.59 -8.01
C VAL A 460 -1.26 -5.98 -7.47
N ASP A 461 0.02 -6.20 -7.18
CA ASP A 461 0.48 -7.41 -6.49
C ASP A 461 -0.24 -7.60 -5.15
N GLN A 462 -1.06 -8.65 -5.07
CA GLN A 462 -1.92 -8.92 -3.92
C GLN A 462 -1.15 -9.32 -2.66
N SER A 463 0.04 -9.90 -2.79
CA SER A 463 0.88 -10.29 -1.66
C SER A 463 1.57 -9.06 -1.06
N LYS A 464 2.15 -8.21 -1.92
CA LYS A 464 2.71 -6.92 -1.51
C LYS A 464 1.65 -6.03 -0.87
N LEU A 465 0.47 -5.94 -1.49
CA LEU A 465 -0.68 -5.17 -0.96
C LEU A 465 -1.05 -5.64 0.43
N LYS A 466 -1.26 -6.94 0.62
CA LYS A 466 -1.63 -7.50 1.92
C LYS A 466 -0.60 -7.14 2.99
N LYS A 467 0.67 -7.38 2.72
CA LYS A 467 1.77 -7.07 3.66
C LYS A 467 1.75 -5.59 4.06
N SER A 468 1.65 -4.69 3.09
CA SER A 468 1.66 -3.23 3.34
C SER A 468 0.43 -2.77 4.13
N LEU A 469 -0.75 -3.29 3.82
CA LEU A 469 -1.97 -2.92 4.55
C LEU A 469 -1.98 -3.50 5.98
N ASP A 470 -1.53 -4.73 6.20
CA ASP A 470 -1.40 -5.32 7.54
C ASP A 470 -0.42 -4.53 8.41
N GLN A 471 0.73 -4.11 7.85
CA GLN A 471 1.69 -3.25 8.53
C GLN A 471 1.10 -1.87 8.87
N THR A 472 0.29 -1.31 7.98
CA THR A 472 -0.41 -0.04 8.22
C THR A 472 -1.37 -0.15 9.40
N VAL A 473 -2.14 -1.24 9.49
CA VAL A 473 -3.04 -1.50 10.63
C VAL A 473 -2.23 -1.63 11.92
N GLU A 474 -1.16 -2.42 11.91
CA GLU A 474 -0.27 -2.59 13.07
C GLU A 474 0.30 -1.25 13.54
N SER A 475 0.82 -0.43 12.62
CA SER A 475 1.33 0.91 12.93
C SER A 475 0.26 1.80 13.57
N CYS A 476 -0.96 1.84 13.00
CA CYS A 476 -2.05 2.66 13.52
C CYS A 476 -2.50 2.23 14.93
N VAL A 477 -2.65 0.92 15.15
CA VAL A 477 -3.06 0.37 16.46
C VAL A 477 -2.05 0.70 17.54
N ASN A 478 -0.76 0.52 17.25
CA ASN A 478 0.31 0.81 18.20
C ASN A 478 0.52 2.33 18.41
N LEU A 479 0.28 3.15 17.39
CA LEU A 479 0.33 4.61 17.51
C LEU A 479 -0.74 5.14 18.48
N VAL A 480 -1.99 4.67 18.35
CA VAL A 480 -3.11 5.08 19.20
C VAL A 480 -2.97 4.50 20.61
N GLY A 481 -2.51 3.26 20.71
CA GLY A 481 -2.53 2.49 21.95
C GLY A 481 -3.94 1.96 22.25
N VAL A 482 -4.03 0.91 23.06
CA VAL A 482 -5.25 0.14 23.24
C VAL A 482 -5.59 -0.02 24.70
N ASN A 483 -6.86 0.17 25.07
CA ASN A 483 -7.33 -0.13 26.41
C ASN A 483 -7.40 -1.64 26.61
N LEU A 484 -6.58 -2.17 27.52
CA LEU A 484 -6.43 -3.59 27.81
C LEU A 484 -7.75 -4.23 28.27
N ASN A 485 -8.58 -3.49 28.98
CA ASN A 485 -9.81 -4.01 29.59
C ASN A 485 -11.02 -4.02 28.64
N THR A 486 -10.99 -3.23 27.55
CA THR A 486 -12.13 -3.13 26.61
C THR A 486 -11.82 -3.64 25.20
N ALA A 487 -10.54 -3.80 24.86
CA ALA A 487 -10.13 -4.20 23.53
C ALA A 487 -10.67 -5.59 23.12
N SER A 488 -11.05 -5.71 21.85
CA SER A 488 -11.39 -6.99 21.24
C SER A 488 -10.13 -7.83 20.99
N THR A 489 -10.29 -9.15 20.83
CA THR A 489 -9.19 -10.05 20.43
C THR A 489 -8.53 -9.57 19.13
N HIS A 490 -9.34 -9.11 18.15
CA HIS A 490 -8.84 -8.64 16.86
C HIS A 490 -7.95 -7.40 17.00
N LEU A 491 -8.35 -6.44 17.83
CA LEU A 491 -7.56 -5.24 18.08
C LEU A 491 -6.24 -5.58 18.79
N LEU A 492 -6.30 -6.47 19.80
CA LEU A 492 -5.11 -6.93 20.52
C LEU A 492 -4.12 -7.69 19.64
N THR A 493 -4.58 -8.39 18.61
CA THR A 493 -3.72 -9.14 17.68
C THR A 493 -2.71 -8.24 16.95
N TYR A 494 -3.05 -6.96 16.72
CA TYR A 494 -2.17 -5.98 16.08
C TYR A 494 -1.24 -5.24 17.05
N ILE A 495 -1.33 -5.51 18.34
CA ILE A 495 -0.38 -4.95 19.31
C ILE A 495 0.97 -5.65 19.15
N SER A 496 2.04 -4.84 19.14
CA SER A 496 3.41 -5.30 19.08
C SER A 496 3.68 -6.46 20.04
N GLY A 497 4.25 -7.54 19.56
CA GLY A 497 4.57 -8.73 20.36
C GLY A 497 3.37 -9.63 20.73
N LEU A 498 2.14 -9.26 20.39
CA LEU A 498 0.96 -10.09 20.59
C LEU A 498 0.55 -10.73 19.26
N GLY A 499 0.43 -12.02 19.21
CA GLY A 499 -0.20 -12.72 18.09
C GLY A 499 -1.64 -13.12 18.45
N PRO A 500 -2.40 -13.75 17.54
CA PRO A 500 -3.80 -14.14 17.77
C PRO A 500 -3.99 -14.97 19.02
N GLN A 501 -3.04 -15.86 19.33
CA GLN A 501 -3.14 -16.75 20.50
C GLN A 501 -2.98 -15.98 21.83
N LEU A 502 -2.02 -15.06 21.92
CA LEU A 502 -1.84 -14.24 23.12
C LEU A 502 -2.99 -13.25 23.30
N ALA A 503 -3.48 -12.65 22.22
CA ALA A 503 -4.65 -11.79 22.25
C ALA A 503 -5.88 -12.52 22.80
N GLN A 504 -6.12 -13.76 22.36
CA GLN A 504 -7.21 -14.58 22.88
C GLN A 504 -7.00 -14.94 24.36
N ASN A 505 -5.78 -15.30 24.75
CA ASN A 505 -5.46 -15.61 26.15
C ASN A 505 -5.68 -14.41 27.08
N ILE A 506 -5.37 -13.19 26.63
CA ILE A 506 -5.65 -11.96 27.39
C ILE A 506 -7.14 -11.78 27.60
N VAL A 507 -7.96 -11.96 26.55
CA VAL A 507 -9.41 -11.83 26.64
C VAL A 507 -10.01 -12.88 27.58
N ASN A 508 -9.56 -14.13 27.48
CA ASN A 508 -9.99 -15.21 28.36
C ASN A 508 -9.60 -14.93 29.83
N TYR A 509 -8.36 -14.52 30.05
CA TYR A 509 -7.86 -14.21 31.39
C TYR A 509 -8.70 -13.11 32.08
N ARG A 510 -9.03 -12.02 31.36
CA ARG A 510 -9.87 -10.95 31.95
C ARG A 510 -11.34 -11.40 32.18
N ALA A 511 -11.83 -12.31 31.35
CA ALA A 511 -13.18 -12.89 31.56
C ALA A 511 -13.24 -13.74 32.82
N GLU A 512 -12.17 -14.48 33.16
CA GLU A 512 -12.08 -15.37 34.30
C GLU A 512 -11.68 -14.65 35.60
N ASN A 513 -10.79 -13.67 35.50
CA ASN A 513 -10.14 -13.03 36.66
C ASN A 513 -10.58 -11.57 36.88
N GLY A 514 -11.42 -11.03 36.01
CA GLY A 514 -11.82 -9.62 36.04
C GLY A 514 -10.85 -8.69 35.32
N ALA A 515 -11.12 -7.39 35.42
CA ALA A 515 -10.33 -6.35 34.75
C ALA A 515 -8.90 -6.27 35.30
N PHE A 516 -7.92 -6.07 34.40
CA PHE A 516 -6.55 -5.80 34.79
C PHE A 516 -6.44 -4.49 35.58
N THR A 517 -5.71 -4.48 36.68
CA THR A 517 -5.44 -3.31 37.50
C THR A 517 -4.00 -2.80 37.34
N SER A 518 -3.13 -3.59 36.71
CA SER A 518 -1.73 -3.26 36.44
C SER A 518 -1.23 -3.97 35.20
N ARG A 519 -0.33 -3.34 34.44
CA ARG A 519 0.38 -3.97 33.31
C ARG A 519 1.16 -5.22 33.72
N LYS A 520 1.69 -5.27 34.94
CA LYS A 520 2.42 -6.44 35.47
C LYS A 520 1.57 -7.70 35.53
N GLU A 521 0.26 -7.55 35.63
CA GLU A 521 -0.67 -8.71 35.64
C GLU A 521 -0.71 -9.47 34.30
N LEU A 522 -0.28 -8.82 33.20
CA LEU A 522 -0.10 -9.50 31.90
C LEU A 522 0.84 -10.71 31.99
N LEU A 523 1.83 -10.67 32.86
CA LEU A 523 2.76 -11.80 33.06
C LEU A 523 2.08 -13.05 33.64
N LYS A 524 0.86 -12.92 34.17
CA LYS A 524 0.03 -14.05 34.64
C LYS A 524 -0.79 -14.70 33.53
N VAL A 525 -0.88 -14.03 32.35
CA VAL A 525 -1.63 -14.56 31.20
C VAL A 525 -0.88 -15.78 30.62
N PRO A 526 -1.58 -16.89 30.35
CA PRO A 526 -0.94 -18.08 29.77
C PRO A 526 -0.14 -17.76 28.50
N ARG A 527 1.08 -18.27 28.40
CA ARG A 527 2.05 -18.06 27.31
C ARG A 527 2.62 -16.64 27.18
N MET A 528 2.31 -15.74 28.09
CA MET A 528 2.93 -14.42 28.12
C MET A 528 4.36 -14.53 28.68
N GLY A 529 5.34 -14.52 27.79
CA GLY A 529 6.76 -14.48 28.18
C GLY A 529 7.27 -13.05 28.37
N ASN A 530 8.44 -12.89 28.99
CA ASN A 530 9.06 -11.59 29.24
C ASN A 530 9.25 -10.77 27.95
N LYS A 531 9.61 -11.41 26.85
CA LYS A 531 9.82 -10.76 25.55
C LYS A 531 8.52 -10.22 24.95
N ALA A 532 7.42 -10.99 25.01
CA ALA A 532 6.12 -10.52 24.55
C ALA A 532 5.60 -9.38 25.44
N PHE A 533 5.78 -9.48 26.75
CA PHE A 533 5.47 -8.41 27.70
C PHE A 533 6.25 -7.13 27.41
N GLU A 534 7.57 -7.22 27.22
CA GLU A 534 8.41 -6.10 26.85
C GLU A 534 7.89 -5.38 25.61
N GLN A 535 7.54 -6.13 24.56
CA GLN A 535 7.09 -5.53 23.31
C GLN A 535 5.69 -4.92 23.38
N CYS A 536 4.75 -5.50 24.14
CA CYS A 536 3.35 -5.07 24.16
C CYS A 536 3.03 -4.03 25.24
N ALA A 537 3.72 -4.06 26.38
CA ALA A 537 3.30 -3.34 27.59
C ALA A 537 3.17 -1.81 27.37
N GLY A 538 4.06 -1.21 26.60
CA GLY A 538 4.01 0.22 26.32
C GLY A 538 2.84 0.67 25.46
N PHE A 539 2.20 -0.22 24.72
CA PHE A 539 1.06 0.06 23.84
C PHE A 539 -0.31 -0.23 24.46
N LEU A 540 -0.33 -0.91 25.60
CA LEU A 540 -1.55 -1.24 26.33
C LEU A 540 -1.82 -0.22 27.43
N ARG A 541 -3.04 0.27 27.53
CA ARG A 541 -3.48 1.26 28.50
C ARG A 541 -4.45 0.65 29.51
N ILE A 542 -4.34 1.04 30.77
CA ILE A 542 -5.28 0.66 31.82
C ILE A 542 -5.77 1.93 32.48
N PRO A 543 -6.94 2.47 32.07
CA PRO A 543 -7.57 3.60 32.76
C PRO A 543 -7.81 3.24 34.23
N HIS A 544 -7.56 4.19 35.13
CA HIS A 544 -7.73 4.01 36.60
C HIS A 544 -6.85 2.89 37.20
N ALA A 545 -5.70 2.59 36.59
CA ALA A 545 -4.75 1.65 37.14
C ALA A 545 -4.19 2.08 38.49
N LYS A 546 -3.68 1.14 39.30
CA LYS A 546 -2.99 1.42 40.56
C LYS A 546 -1.77 2.32 40.35
N ASN A 547 -1.00 2.08 39.31
CA ASN A 547 0.09 2.97 38.86
C ASN A 547 -0.44 3.87 37.72
N PRO A 548 -0.47 5.19 37.89
CA PRO A 548 -0.96 6.09 36.84
C PRO A 548 -0.17 6.01 35.54
N LEU A 549 1.07 5.54 35.57
CA LEU A 549 1.88 5.31 34.37
C LEU A 549 1.33 4.18 33.47
N ASP A 550 0.54 3.25 34.01
CA ASP A 550 -0.10 2.20 33.22
C ASP A 550 -1.16 2.73 32.25
N ASN A 551 -1.59 4.00 32.41
CA ASN A 551 -2.46 4.69 31.45
C ASN A 551 -1.70 5.63 30.51
N THR A 552 -0.39 5.51 30.41
CA THR A 552 0.47 6.35 29.54
C THR A 552 1.17 5.52 28.50
N ALA A 553 1.86 6.15 27.54
CA ALA A 553 2.77 5.46 26.61
C ALA A 553 4.18 5.26 27.18
N VAL A 554 4.43 5.62 28.43
CA VAL A 554 5.72 5.35 29.08
C VAL A 554 5.89 3.84 29.22
N HIS A 555 7.04 3.35 28.77
CA HIS A 555 7.36 1.92 28.87
C HIS A 555 7.67 1.54 30.32
N PRO A 556 7.26 0.34 30.81
CA PRO A 556 7.54 -0.09 32.19
C PRO A 556 9.01 -0.06 32.58
N GLU A 557 9.93 -0.27 31.65
CA GLU A 557 11.38 -0.16 31.89
C GLU A 557 11.81 1.24 32.36
N SER A 558 11.06 2.28 31.99
CA SER A 558 11.34 3.69 32.31
C SER A 558 10.58 4.19 33.53
N TYR A 559 9.78 3.37 34.21
CA TYR A 559 9.00 3.80 35.37
C TYR A 559 9.90 4.33 36.51
N CYS A 560 11.01 3.65 36.78
CA CYS A 560 11.98 4.07 37.81
C CYS A 560 12.51 5.49 37.54
N ILE A 561 12.64 5.92 36.29
CA ILE A 561 13.09 7.28 35.94
C ILE A 561 12.02 8.30 36.32
N VAL A 562 10.74 8.03 36.00
CA VAL A 562 9.63 8.93 36.34
C VAL A 562 9.44 8.99 37.85
N GLU A 563 9.56 7.88 38.54
CA GLU A 563 9.51 7.81 40.01
C GLU A 563 10.65 8.62 40.64
N GLN A 564 11.86 8.55 40.07
CA GLN A 564 12.99 9.37 40.52
C GLN A 564 12.75 10.87 40.24
N MET A 565 12.19 11.24 39.07
CA MET A 565 11.80 12.65 38.78
C MET A 565 10.81 13.16 39.81
N ALA A 566 9.78 12.37 40.17
CA ALA A 566 8.80 12.74 41.17
C ALA A 566 9.43 12.92 42.54
N LYS A 567 10.30 11.98 42.96
CA LYS A 567 11.01 12.03 44.22
C LYS A 567 11.93 13.27 44.35
N ASP A 568 12.66 13.58 43.29
CA ASP A 568 13.59 14.74 43.25
C ASP A 568 12.85 16.08 43.37
N LEU A 569 11.58 16.11 42.94
CA LEU A 569 10.68 17.28 43.06
C LEU A 569 9.81 17.23 44.32
N GLY A 570 9.99 16.23 45.20
CA GLY A 570 9.24 16.09 46.44
C GLY A 570 7.75 15.83 46.27
N CYS A 571 7.35 15.20 45.18
CA CYS A 571 5.95 14.88 44.85
C CYS A 571 5.78 13.39 44.50
N ASN A 572 4.52 12.94 44.35
CA ASN A 572 4.21 11.63 43.79
C ASN A 572 3.99 11.70 42.27
N VAL A 573 3.96 10.55 41.60
CA VAL A 573 3.80 10.48 40.14
C VAL A 573 2.47 11.06 39.67
N SER A 574 1.38 10.90 40.46
CA SER A 574 0.06 11.47 40.11
C SER A 574 0.11 13.02 40.16
N GLU A 575 0.77 13.57 41.15
CA GLU A 575 0.96 15.04 41.28
C GLU A 575 1.85 15.58 40.16
N LEU A 576 2.91 14.85 39.80
CA LEU A 576 3.78 15.19 38.68
C LEU A 576 3.01 15.24 37.34
N ILE A 577 2.12 14.28 37.11
CA ILE A 577 1.23 14.23 35.93
C ILE A 577 0.22 15.38 35.95
N ALA A 578 -0.34 15.73 37.11
CA ALA A 578 -1.37 16.76 37.23
C ALA A 578 -0.82 18.18 37.09
N SER A 579 0.40 18.43 37.59
CA SER A 579 0.97 19.78 37.69
C SER A 579 1.92 20.12 36.54
N LYS A 580 1.53 21.11 35.72
CA LYS A 580 2.40 21.67 34.68
C LYS A 580 3.64 22.36 35.24
N GLU A 581 3.51 22.97 36.41
CA GLU A 581 4.62 23.70 37.05
C GLU A 581 5.70 22.75 37.53
N LEU A 582 5.34 21.63 38.16
CA LEU A 582 6.30 20.60 38.56
C LEU A 582 7.06 20.05 37.37
N ARG A 583 6.36 19.75 36.26
CA ARG A 583 6.99 19.25 35.03
C ARG A 583 7.99 20.21 34.41
N LYS A 584 7.74 21.53 34.46
CA LYS A 584 8.68 22.56 33.98
C LYS A 584 10.01 22.57 34.71
N ASN A 585 10.02 22.14 35.97
CA ASN A 585 11.22 22.12 36.83
C ASN A 585 12.09 20.86 36.57
N ILE A 586 11.62 19.90 35.73
CA ILE A 586 12.41 18.73 35.38
C ILE A 586 13.54 19.17 34.45
N LYS A 587 14.75 18.78 34.79
CA LYS A 587 15.95 18.89 33.94
C LYS A 587 16.27 17.53 33.36
N PRO A 588 15.90 17.23 32.09
CA PRO A 588 16.03 15.90 31.51
C PRO A 588 17.46 15.37 31.54
N GLU A 589 18.46 16.25 31.43
CA GLU A 589 19.88 15.90 31.37
C GLU A 589 20.36 15.12 32.62
N ARG A 590 19.66 15.27 33.76
CA ARG A 590 19.97 14.59 35.02
C ARG A 590 19.59 13.12 35.02
N TYR A 591 18.69 12.71 34.10
CA TYR A 591 18.12 11.36 34.06
C TYR A 591 18.64 10.54 32.88
N LEU A 592 19.70 11.02 32.22
CA LEU A 592 20.40 10.26 31.19
C LEU A 592 21.05 9.02 31.79
N THR A 593 20.83 7.87 31.14
CA THR A 593 21.45 6.59 31.47
C THR A 593 22.06 5.97 30.22
N PRO A 594 22.87 4.92 30.31
CA PRO A 594 23.39 4.22 29.14
C PRO A 594 22.30 3.66 28.22
N THR A 595 21.10 3.41 28.75
CA THR A 595 19.95 2.82 28.01
C THR A 595 18.84 3.79 27.69
N VAL A 596 18.81 4.98 28.32
CA VAL A 596 17.78 6.00 28.14
C VAL A 596 18.44 7.34 27.82
N GLY A 597 18.31 7.76 26.59
CA GLY A 597 18.85 9.03 26.09
C GLY A 597 17.81 10.15 26.06
N MET A 598 18.22 11.29 25.50
CA MET A 598 17.38 12.49 25.40
C MET A 598 16.07 12.24 24.61
N PRO A 599 16.05 11.49 23.49
CA PRO A 599 14.81 11.21 22.77
C PRO A 599 13.75 10.52 23.63
N THR A 600 14.12 9.47 24.37
CA THR A 600 13.21 8.78 25.30
C THR A 600 12.73 9.69 26.43
N LEU A 601 13.60 10.50 27.00
CA LEU A 601 13.23 11.45 28.06
C LEU A 601 12.22 12.49 27.54
N GLN A 602 12.39 13.01 26.34
CA GLN A 602 11.45 13.91 25.70
C GLN A 602 10.07 13.26 25.49
N ASP A 603 10.05 12.01 25.00
CA ASP A 603 8.80 11.24 24.85
C ASP A 603 8.10 11.04 26.20
N ILE A 604 8.85 10.70 27.25
CA ILE A 604 8.32 10.57 28.62
C ILE A 604 7.68 11.90 29.07
N LEU A 605 8.36 13.03 28.91
CA LEU A 605 7.83 14.33 29.32
C LEU A 605 6.56 14.71 28.56
N GLN A 606 6.51 14.43 27.25
CA GLN A 606 5.30 14.65 26.44
C GLN A 606 4.12 13.78 26.93
N GLU A 607 4.37 12.52 27.26
CA GLU A 607 3.35 11.62 27.79
C GLU A 607 2.87 12.04 29.19
N LEU A 608 3.74 12.55 30.04
CA LEU A 608 3.35 13.08 31.34
C LEU A 608 2.54 14.37 31.23
N GLU A 609 2.71 15.15 30.16
CA GLU A 609 1.90 16.35 29.90
C GLU A 609 0.46 16.01 29.54
N LYS A 610 0.24 14.96 28.77
CA LYS A 610 -1.08 14.52 28.28
C LYS A 610 -1.20 13.01 28.33
N PRO A 611 -1.31 12.42 29.52
CA PRO A 611 -1.33 10.97 29.69
C PRO A 611 -2.52 10.34 28.97
N GLY A 612 -2.27 9.26 28.24
CA GLY A 612 -3.30 8.52 27.54
C GLY A 612 -4.05 9.29 26.45
N ARG A 613 -3.47 10.38 25.94
CA ARG A 613 -4.08 11.17 24.87
C ARG A 613 -4.22 10.34 23.60
N ASP A 614 -5.44 10.31 23.07
CA ASP A 614 -5.70 9.81 21.72
C ASP A 614 -5.12 10.80 20.69
N PRO A 615 -4.22 10.38 19.79
CA PRO A 615 -3.62 11.27 18.79
C PRO A 615 -4.63 11.74 17.73
N ARG A 616 -5.80 11.12 17.61
CA ARG A 616 -6.78 11.34 16.55
C ARG A 616 -7.59 12.62 16.67
N GLY A 617 -7.53 13.36 17.72
CA GLY A 617 -8.29 14.62 17.89
C GLY A 617 -9.82 14.45 17.94
N PRO A 618 -10.57 15.54 18.20
CA PRO A 618 -12.03 15.50 18.29
C PRO A 618 -12.69 15.46 16.90
N ILE A 619 -13.84 14.80 16.81
CA ILE A 619 -14.67 14.78 15.61
C ILE A 619 -15.28 16.15 15.33
N LYS A 620 -15.36 16.54 14.06
CA LYS A 620 -15.98 17.81 13.61
C LYS A 620 -17.21 17.51 12.79
N VAL A 621 -18.30 18.27 13.03
CA VAL A 621 -19.52 18.20 12.22
C VAL A 621 -19.29 18.96 10.92
N PHE A 622 -19.82 18.45 9.82
CA PHE A 622 -19.72 19.05 8.48
C PHE A 622 -21.11 19.15 7.83
N GLU A 623 -21.34 20.20 7.05
CA GLU A 623 -22.57 20.40 6.30
C GLU A 623 -22.26 20.73 4.83
N PHE A 624 -22.89 19.99 3.90
CA PHE A 624 -22.87 20.31 2.48
C PHE A 624 -23.76 21.53 2.16
N ASP A 625 -23.55 22.11 0.97
CA ASP A 625 -24.43 23.18 0.49
C ASP A 625 -25.85 22.63 0.20
N LYS A 626 -26.85 23.29 0.79
CA LYS A 626 -28.27 22.86 0.72
C LYS A 626 -28.89 23.06 -0.67
N ASN A 627 -28.29 23.91 -1.50
CA ASN A 627 -28.83 24.27 -2.82
C ASN A 627 -28.30 23.38 -3.94
N VAL A 628 -27.31 22.51 -3.67
CA VAL A 628 -26.66 21.65 -4.66
C VAL A 628 -27.05 20.20 -4.40
N ARG A 629 -27.80 19.59 -5.31
CA ARG A 629 -28.35 18.23 -5.18
C ARG A 629 -27.94 17.31 -6.34
N THR A 630 -27.81 17.87 -7.52
CA THR A 630 -27.48 17.13 -8.74
C THR A 630 -26.38 17.85 -9.51
N ILE A 631 -25.81 17.18 -10.52
CA ILE A 631 -24.81 17.79 -11.39
C ILE A 631 -25.35 18.96 -12.19
N ASP A 632 -26.66 18.98 -12.41
CA ASP A 632 -27.36 20.05 -13.16
C ASP A 632 -27.48 21.34 -12.35
N ASP A 633 -27.37 21.29 -11.03
CA ASP A 633 -27.41 22.47 -10.14
C ASP A 633 -26.04 23.18 -10.11
N LEU A 634 -25.01 22.59 -10.71
CA LEU A 634 -23.65 23.11 -10.67
C LEU A 634 -23.40 24.16 -11.74
N GLN A 635 -22.65 25.19 -11.38
CA GLN A 635 -22.21 26.23 -12.32
C GLN A 635 -20.69 26.43 -12.18
N VAL A 636 -20.00 26.66 -13.28
CA VAL A 636 -18.59 27.01 -13.29
C VAL A 636 -18.36 28.28 -12.46
N GLY A 637 -17.40 28.24 -11.56
CA GLY A 637 -17.10 29.32 -10.63
C GLY A 637 -17.80 29.23 -9.28
N MET A 638 -18.76 28.31 -9.08
CA MET A 638 -19.35 28.05 -7.76
C MET A 638 -18.31 27.59 -6.74
N GLU A 639 -18.43 28.09 -5.52
CA GLU A 639 -17.63 27.72 -4.36
C GLU A 639 -18.47 26.86 -3.41
N LEU A 640 -18.02 25.65 -3.14
CA LEU A 640 -18.77 24.68 -2.38
C LEU A 640 -17.93 24.09 -1.24
N PRO A 641 -18.55 23.80 -0.09
CA PRO A 641 -17.93 22.95 0.91
C PRO A 641 -17.90 21.50 0.40
N GLY A 642 -16.84 20.76 0.69
CA GLY A 642 -16.69 19.39 0.30
C GLY A 642 -15.89 18.57 1.30
N ILE A 643 -15.98 17.26 1.16
CA ILE A 643 -15.21 16.28 1.95
C ILE A 643 -14.33 15.50 0.98
N VAL A 644 -13.04 15.40 1.29
CA VAL A 644 -12.11 14.55 0.53
C VAL A 644 -12.53 13.09 0.70
N SER A 645 -12.98 12.47 -0.37
CA SER A 645 -13.48 11.08 -0.38
C SER A 645 -12.41 10.06 -0.74
N ASN A 646 -11.43 10.44 -1.57
CA ASN A 646 -10.32 9.59 -1.98
C ASN A 646 -9.13 10.42 -2.44
N ILE A 647 -7.92 9.89 -2.25
CA ILE A 647 -6.68 10.51 -2.71
C ILE A 647 -5.97 9.57 -3.68
N THR A 648 -5.45 10.13 -4.76
CA THR A 648 -4.67 9.44 -5.79
C THR A 648 -3.42 10.25 -6.12
N ASN A 649 -2.43 9.65 -6.79
CA ASN A 649 -1.21 10.37 -7.17
C ASN A 649 -1.43 11.58 -8.07
N PHE A 650 -2.54 11.65 -8.79
CA PHE A 650 -2.86 12.75 -9.70
C PHE A 650 -3.82 13.79 -9.11
N GLY A 651 -4.28 13.60 -7.88
CA GLY A 651 -5.16 14.55 -7.20
C GLY A 651 -6.08 13.92 -6.17
N ALA A 652 -7.03 14.71 -5.69
CA ALA A 652 -8.01 14.29 -4.69
C ALA A 652 -9.42 14.33 -5.26
N PHE A 653 -10.21 13.31 -4.96
CA PHE A 653 -11.64 13.29 -5.20
C PHE A 653 -12.36 13.92 -4.00
N VAL A 654 -13.26 14.83 -4.29
CA VAL A 654 -14.01 15.57 -3.28
C VAL A 654 -15.50 15.33 -3.49
N ASP A 655 -16.16 14.85 -2.46
CA ASP A 655 -17.61 14.83 -2.37
C ASP A 655 -18.11 16.25 -2.08
N ILE A 656 -18.86 16.83 -2.98
CA ILE A 656 -19.41 18.19 -2.90
C ILE A 656 -20.91 18.19 -2.60
N GLY A 657 -21.43 17.08 -2.14
CA GLY A 657 -22.84 16.94 -1.84
C GLY A 657 -23.71 16.44 -3.00
N ILE A 658 -23.15 15.91 -4.11
CA ILE A 658 -23.89 15.26 -5.21
C ILE A 658 -23.42 13.82 -5.44
N LYS A 659 -24.09 13.05 -6.30
CA LYS A 659 -23.77 11.64 -6.54
C LYS A 659 -22.37 11.44 -7.10
N GLU A 660 -21.91 12.36 -7.94
CA GLU A 660 -20.62 12.34 -8.61
C GLU A 660 -19.58 13.12 -7.80
N ASN A 661 -18.44 12.51 -7.50
CA ASN A 661 -17.34 13.21 -6.86
C ASN A 661 -16.62 14.10 -7.88
N GLY A 662 -16.24 15.30 -7.45
CA GLY A 662 -15.38 16.17 -8.24
C GLY A 662 -13.91 15.85 -8.05
N LEU A 663 -13.09 16.06 -9.09
CA LEU A 663 -11.63 15.88 -9.05
C LEU A 663 -10.93 17.22 -8.90
N VAL A 664 -10.13 17.36 -7.83
CA VAL A 664 -9.11 18.40 -7.70
C VAL A 664 -7.79 17.79 -8.18
N HIS A 665 -7.35 18.15 -9.40
CA HIS A 665 -6.09 17.68 -9.94
C HIS A 665 -4.92 18.17 -9.08
N LEU A 666 -3.80 17.42 -9.03
CA LEU A 666 -2.60 17.74 -8.25
C LEU A 666 -2.16 19.20 -8.40
N SER A 667 -2.17 19.73 -9.64
CA SER A 667 -1.84 21.13 -9.94
C SER A 667 -2.86 22.16 -9.43
N GLN A 668 -4.01 21.73 -8.93
CA GLN A 668 -5.10 22.58 -8.44
C GLN A 668 -5.32 22.49 -6.93
N LEU A 669 -4.54 21.70 -6.21
CA LEU A 669 -4.67 21.51 -4.77
C LEU A 669 -4.09 22.67 -3.95
N ALA A 670 -3.04 23.32 -4.45
CA ALA A 670 -2.38 24.44 -3.76
C ALA A 670 -1.81 25.45 -4.75
N ASP A 671 -1.53 26.67 -4.26
CA ASP A 671 -0.88 27.73 -5.04
C ASP A 671 0.64 27.51 -5.23
N ARG A 672 1.22 26.55 -4.51
CA ARG A 672 2.62 26.12 -4.65
C ARG A 672 2.72 24.79 -5.41
N TYR A 673 3.90 24.50 -5.92
CA TYR A 673 4.17 23.16 -6.47
C TYR A 673 4.13 22.11 -5.36
N ILE A 674 3.39 21.03 -5.58
CA ILE A 674 3.32 19.85 -4.70
C ILE A 674 3.57 18.60 -5.52
N SER A 675 4.21 17.63 -4.94
CA SER A 675 4.50 16.33 -5.58
C SER A 675 3.56 15.22 -5.11
N ASP A 676 3.03 15.34 -3.91
CA ASP A 676 2.11 14.36 -3.29
C ASP A 676 0.87 15.09 -2.76
N PRO A 677 -0.35 14.72 -3.17
CA PRO A 677 -1.58 15.31 -2.64
C PRO A 677 -1.70 15.24 -1.13
N ASN A 678 -1.13 14.22 -0.48
CA ASN A 678 -1.14 14.05 0.98
C ASN A 678 -0.39 15.15 1.74
N GLU A 679 0.43 15.95 1.05
CA GLU A 679 1.06 17.15 1.64
C GLU A 679 0.05 18.26 1.96
N VAL A 680 -1.12 18.23 1.32
CA VAL A 680 -2.11 19.33 1.36
C VAL A 680 -3.45 18.86 1.90
N VAL A 681 -3.89 17.66 1.55
CA VAL A 681 -5.21 17.13 1.91
C VAL A 681 -5.12 15.74 2.52
N SER A 682 -6.11 15.43 3.35
CA SER A 682 -6.30 14.10 3.97
C SER A 682 -7.71 13.59 3.69
N ILE A 683 -7.90 12.27 3.66
CA ILE A 683 -9.24 11.66 3.53
C ILE A 683 -10.14 12.15 4.68
N HIS A 684 -11.40 12.40 4.36
CA HIS A 684 -12.40 12.99 5.23
C HIS A 684 -12.08 14.42 5.71
N GLN A 685 -11.05 15.06 5.16
CA GLN A 685 -10.81 16.47 5.43
C GLN A 685 -11.93 17.31 4.82
N HIS A 686 -12.42 18.26 5.61
CA HIS A 686 -13.34 19.29 5.14
C HIS A 686 -12.56 20.34 4.36
N VAL A 687 -12.98 20.59 3.12
CA VAL A 687 -12.31 21.52 2.20
C VAL A 687 -13.33 22.47 1.57
N ARG A 688 -12.86 23.61 1.11
CA ARG A 688 -13.63 24.45 0.17
C ARG A 688 -13.05 24.29 -1.22
N VAL A 689 -13.93 24.11 -2.19
CA VAL A 689 -13.54 23.91 -3.59
C VAL A 689 -14.34 24.83 -4.50
N LYS A 690 -13.75 25.18 -5.63
CA LYS A 690 -14.40 25.95 -6.68
C LYS A 690 -14.49 25.12 -7.96
N ILE A 691 -15.61 25.19 -8.65
CA ILE A 691 -15.85 24.45 -9.88
C ILE A 691 -15.11 25.13 -11.03
N LEU A 692 -14.23 24.37 -11.70
CA LEU A 692 -13.49 24.81 -12.89
C LEU A 692 -14.19 24.43 -14.18
N ASN A 693 -14.71 23.20 -14.26
CA ASN A 693 -15.35 22.68 -15.46
C ASN A 693 -16.33 21.54 -15.11
N ILE A 694 -17.37 21.40 -15.92
CA ILE A 694 -18.40 20.36 -15.77
C ILE A 694 -18.58 19.69 -17.13
N ASP A 695 -18.33 18.37 -17.19
CA ASP A 695 -18.58 17.52 -18.35
C ASP A 695 -19.82 16.67 -18.05
N LEU A 696 -20.96 17.10 -18.54
CA LEU A 696 -22.27 16.45 -18.31
C LEU A 696 -22.35 15.08 -19.00
N GLU A 697 -21.73 14.91 -20.19
CA GLU A 697 -21.75 13.65 -20.93
C GLU A 697 -20.99 12.55 -20.19
N ARG A 698 -19.82 12.91 -19.64
CA ARG A 698 -18.95 12.00 -18.92
C ARG A 698 -19.19 12.01 -17.40
N LYS A 699 -20.08 12.87 -16.92
CA LYS A 699 -20.36 13.11 -15.50
C LYS A 699 -19.08 13.40 -14.71
N ARG A 700 -18.20 14.24 -15.25
CA ARG A 700 -16.91 14.60 -14.63
C ARG A 700 -16.96 16.07 -14.21
N ILE A 701 -16.52 16.32 -12.98
CA ILE A 701 -16.47 17.66 -12.39
C ILE A 701 -15.01 17.95 -12.04
N GLN A 702 -14.48 19.04 -12.57
CA GLN A 702 -13.14 19.52 -12.27
C GLN A 702 -13.21 20.64 -11.23
N LEU A 703 -12.44 20.50 -10.18
CA LEU A 703 -12.42 21.39 -9.04
C LEU A 703 -11.05 22.01 -8.82
N THR A 704 -10.99 23.12 -8.12
CA THR A 704 -9.75 23.73 -7.60
C THR A 704 -9.88 24.12 -6.15
N MET A 705 -8.79 24.05 -5.42
CA MET A 705 -8.64 24.58 -4.07
C MET A 705 -7.77 25.86 -4.06
N LYS A 706 -7.23 26.26 -5.23
CA LYS A 706 -6.41 27.49 -5.35
C LYS A 706 -7.24 28.72 -5.03
N GLY A 707 -6.64 29.62 -4.25
CA GLY A 707 -7.33 30.83 -3.80
C GLY A 707 -8.43 30.62 -2.78
N MET A 708 -8.63 29.39 -2.31
CA MET A 708 -9.61 29.01 -1.27
C MET A 708 -8.89 28.97 0.09
N ASN A 709 -8.47 30.13 0.62
CA ASN A 709 -7.95 30.20 1.97
C ASN A 709 -9.09 30.01 2.98
N GLY A 710 -9.11 28.87 3.66
CA GLY A 710 -9.99 28.56 4.77
C GLY A 710 -9.23 27.93 5.90
#